data_bfe6810e32aceffbcd5c864fb29d4ae5
#
_entry.id   bfe6810e32aceffbcd5c864fb29d4ae5
#
_cell.length_a   1.000
_cell.length_b   1.000
_cell.length_c   1.000
_cell.angle_alpha   90.00
_cell.angle_beta   90.00
_cell.angle_gamma   90.00
#
_symmetry.space_group_name_H-M   'P 1'
#
loop_
_entity.id
_entity.type
_entity.pdbx_description
1 polymer ?
#
loop_
_entity_poly.entity_id
_entity_poly.type
_entity_poly.pdbx_seq_one_letter_code
_entity_poly.pdbx_strand_id
1 'polypeptide(L)'
;MAEVTGDARADEPRDDAAPVGYPESWEADVVLRDGSTTHVRPIRPEDAAALQAFHVAQSEASTFLRFFAPLERLPDRDLARFTQVDHHDRVALVAVTGDDAIIGVARYDRVGPDEAEVAFNIADAHHGRGLGSVLLEHLAAAARERGVRRFTADVLPQNGRMIAVFREAGYTLQQRLEDGVVTVSFDIHPTDRSLAVTAAREHTAESRSVQGLLAARSVLVLTSPDAEPGSLPDLLASRVLADLAAGGVHGPGEPEHRTGAVVEPAGPAEPVQVHVVGRAPEPGTPVAVRTWPDLDAVPGPVDLAVLALPAADAVVAVRSLGRLGVRGVVVLSAGFAETGPTGLALQRALLRTAHAAGMRVVGPVSYGLLAHAAGGLLNASLTEDPPPAGRIGLFCQSAPAAVSLLGSVRRRYLGLAHLVSAGNRADVSGNDLMQFWQDDDGTDVVALYLESIGNPRKFSRVARRLARVKPVVVVTAGRSGHVVPPGHAVRPTQAPRRTLDEVMRRSGVVLVDNTHQMLEAAQLFALQPLPPGGRAAVVASSPSMAALVQEAVVTAGLTVAGEAVILPEDADEERVARAFGDVYADPGVDVVVTVHVPTAGPRDDRVAQALARAAAGSGRTSVACLLGLHGATPQLTAPDADGLLRTVPAYTTPEDAVLALGQAVRYAAWRSGDRGTLVHPQGVHARTARRLIDSWLEEAGRPAVLDLGPDRTAELLALAGVHVLASVPVHDADEAVAAAERLGWPVALKSTVPALRHRSDLGGVRLDVHDAAELRADVAQVLELAAPHAPAEGRAPLEVQAMAPHGVATVIRSSEDPLFGPVLGFGLGGDTTDLLGDLAYAVTPLTDVDVSEMVRAPRSSARLFGYRGVPPLDVAALEDVLARVSVLADDLPELLALELNPVVVAERGAYVLGATARVGTAARADGPRRALPA
;
A
#
# COMPACT_ATOMS: atom_id res chain seq x y z
N MET A 1 63.55 -25.99 1.60
CA MET A 1 64.28 -25.35 0.51
C MET A 1 63.38 -25.46 -0.69
N ALA A 2 62.89 -24.47 -1.31
CA ALA A 2 62.86 -23.07 -1.45
C ALA A 2 61.49 -22.77 -2.08
N GLU A 3 60.71 -21.94 -1.53
CA GLU A 3 60.27 -20.60 -1.96
C GLU A 3 60.28 -20.35 -3.48
N VAL A 4 59.12 -20.16 -4.08
CA VAL A 4 58.87 -19.09 -5.07
C VAL A 4 57.45 -18.50 -4.82
N THR A 5 57.45 -17.30 -4.30
CA THR A 5 56.35 -16.36 -4.19
C THR A 5 55.97 -15.86 -5.58
N GLY A 6 54.68 -15.93 -5.88
CA GLY A 6 54.03 -15.24 -6.99
C GLY A 6 52.84 -14.44 -6.48
N ASP A 7 53.08 -13.15 -6.28
CA ASP A 7 52.14 -12.14 -5.81
C ASP A 7 51.12 -11.85 -6.93
N ALA A 8 49.89 -12.42 -6.81
CA ALA A 8 48.74 -12.01 -7.59
C ALA A 8 47.86 -11.18 -6.66
N ARG A 9 48.06 -9.85 -6.68
CA ARG A 9 47.13 -8.90 -6.06
C ARG A 9 45.77 -9.07 -6.72
N ALA A 10 44.85 -9.67 -5.98
CA ALA A 10 43.46 -9.56 -6.27
C ALA A 10 43.04 -8.07 -6.16
N ASP A 11 42.43 -7.57 -7.19
CA ASP A 11 41.73 -6.27 -7.19
C ASP A 11 40.63 -6.33 -6.10
N GLU A 12 40.90 -5.67 -4.98
CA GLU A 12 39.89 -5.44 -3.95
C GLU A 12 38.82 -4.54 -4.58
N PRO A 13 37.50 -4.86 -4.39
CA PRO A 13 36.45 -3.96 -4.79
C PRO A 13 36.61 -2.64 -4.01
N ARG A 14 36.72 -1.53 -4.73
CA ARG A 14 36.75 -0.19 -4.15
C ARG A 14 35.55 -0.01 -3.26
N ASP A 15 35.82 0.20 -1.98
CA ASP A 15 34.84 0.60 -0.97
C ASP A 15 34.40 2.04 -1.33
N ASP A 16 33.26 2.16 -2.04
CA ASP A 16 32.59 3.44 -2.30
C ASP A 16 31.91 3.91 -1.00
N ALA A 17 32.69 4.16 0.05
CA ALA A 17 32.21 4.79 1.27
C ALA A 17 31.71 6.20 0.91
N ALA A 18 30.41 6.43 1.11
CA ALA A 18 29.79 7.73 0.89
C ALA A 18 30.53 8.82 1.67
N PRO A 19 30.77 10.02 1.08
CA PRO A 19 31.42 11.14 1.79
C PRO A 19 30.65 11.49 3.06
N VAL A 20 31.38 11.88 4.10
CA VAL A 20 30.78 12.30 5.38
C VAL A 20 29.78 13.44 5.12
N GLY A 21 28.50 13.19 5.45
CA GLY A 21 27.39 14.14 5.22
C GLY A 21 26.58 13.88 3.94
N TYR A 22 26.90 12.86 3.13
CA TYR A 22 26.12 12.50 1.96
C TYR A 22 24.75 11.90 2.35
N PRO A 23 23.61 12.46 1.89
CA PRO A 23 22.30 12.00 2.29
C PRO A 23 21.81 10.80 1.44
N GLU A 24 22.28 9.60 1.75
CA GLU A 24 21.87 8.36 1.07
C GLU A 24 20.35 8.15 1.05
N SER A 25 19.63 8.66 2.08
CA SER A 25 18.18 8.60 2.15
C SER A 25 17.46 9.36 1.03
N TRP A 26 18.17 10.20 0.27
CA TRP A 26 17.62 10.92 -0.88
C TRP A 26 17.81 10.16 -2.20
N GLU A 27 18.50 9.04 -2.19
CA GLU A 27 18.59 8.17 -3.37
C GLU A 27 17.25 7.47 -3.60
N ALA A 28 16.81 7.42 -4.86
CA ALA A 28 15.55 6.78 -5.22
C ALA A 28 15.57 6.28 -6.67
N ASP A 29 15.01 5.08 -6.88
CA ASP A 29 14.66 4.59 -8.20
C ASP A 29 13.25 5.07 -8.55
N VAL A 30 13.11 5.71 -9.71
CA VAL A 30 11.85 6.34 -10.13
C VAL A 30 11.41 5.82 -11.48
N VAL A 31 10.09 5.66 -11.64
CA VAL A 31 9.47 5.32 -12.92
C VAL A 31 9.06 6.61 -13.62
N LEU A 32 9.48 6.76 -14.86
CA LEU A 32 9.19 7.90 -15.70
C LEU A 32 7.82 7.73 -16.41
N ARG A 33 7.30 8.82 -16.96
CA ARG A 33 5.98 8.84 -17.62
C ARG A 33 5.84 7.84 -18.76
N ASP A 34 6.93 7.44 -19.41
CA ASP A 34 6.96 6.44 -20.49
C ASP A 34 7.05 4.99 -19.98
N GLY A 35 7.10 4.79 -18.66
CA GLY A 35 7.22 3.49 -17.99
C GLY A 35 8.64 3.00 -17.79
N SER A 36 9.67 3.70 -18.31
CA SER A 36 11.08 3.39 -18.05
C SER A 36 11.50 3.86 -16.65
N THR A 37 12.63 3.35 -16.16
CA THR A 37 13.20 3.71 -14.86
C THR A 37 14.43 4.60 -14.99
N THR A 38 14.78 5.31 -13.93
CA THR A 38 16.05 6.02 -13.75
C THR A 38 16.39 6.11 -12.27
N HIS A 39 17.67 6.25 -11.95
CA HIS A 39 18.13 6.45 -10.57
C HIS A 39 18.31 7.94 -10.30
N VAL A 40 17.69 8.46 -9.24
CA VAL A 40 17.85 9.84 -8.76
C VAL A 40 18.68 9.82 -7.49
N ARG A 41 19.75 10.60 -7.43
CA ARG A 41 20.63 10.68 -6.27
C ARG A 41 21.20 12.10 -6.07
N PRO A 42 21.70 12.42 -4.87
CA PRO A 42 22.52 13.61 -4.69
C PRO A 42 23.75 13.59 -5.59
N ILE A 43 24.16 14.76 -6.07
CA ILE A 43 25.39 14.90 -6.85
C ILE A 43 26.62 14.68 -5.95
N ARG A 44 27.68 14.13 -6.53
CA ARG A 44 28.96 13.83 -5.87
C ARG A 44 30.10 14.64 -6.52
N PRO A 45 31.21 14.92 -5.83
CA PRO A 45 32.36 15.60 -6.42
C PRO A 45 32.91 14.88 -7.65
N GLU A 46 32.84 13.54 -7.68
CA GLU A 46 33.30 12.66 -8.75
C GLU A 46 32.50 12.84 -10.05
N ASP A 47 31.28 13.39 -9.95
CA ASP A 47 30.39 13.63 -11.10
C ASP A 47 30.83 14.79 -12.00
N ALA A 48 31.93 15.49 -11.69
CA ALA A 48 32.37 16.66 -12.46
C ALA A 48 32.56 16.36 -13.95
N ALA A 49 33.15 15.21 -14.28
CA ALA A 49 33.36 14.81 -15.68
C ALA A 49 32.04 14.47 -16.38
N ALA A 50 31.11 13.74 -15.69
CA ALA A 50 29.79 13.39 -16.20
C ALA A 50 28.93 14.65 -16.40
N LEU A 51 28.96 15.61 -15.45
CA LEU A 51 28.27 16.88 -15.55
C LEU A 51 28.77 17.73 -16.72
N GLN A 52 30.07 17.75 -16.96
CA GLN A 52 30.65 18.43 -18.13
C GLN A 52 30.22 17.76 -19.44
N ALA A 53 30.24 16.43 -19.51
CA ALA A 53 29.79 15.69 -20.69
C ALA A 53 28.29 15.95 -20.96
N PHE A 54 27.45 15.92 -19.91
CA PHE A 54 26.02 16.27 -19.97
C PHE A 54 25.81 17.70 -20.52
N HIS A 55 26.59 18.68 -20.06
CA HIS A 55 26.51 20.07 -20.53
C HIS A 55 26.87 20.20 -22.01
N VAL A 56 27.96 19.60 -22.43
CA VAL A 56 28.45 19.66 -23.84
C VAL A 56 27.49 18.97 -24.82
N ALA A 57 26.74 17.96 -24.34
CA ALA A 57 25.77 17.25 -25.17
C ALA A 57 24.43 18.02 -25.37
N GLN A 58 24.22 19.13 -24.67
CA GLN A 58 23.00 19.96 -24.80
C GLN A 58 23.02 20.78 -26.10
N SER A 59 21.85 21.05 -26.66
CA SER A 59 21.73 22.03 -27.74
C SER A 59 22.02 23.46 -27.25
N GLU A 60 22.46 24.32 -28.19
CA GLU A 60 22.64 25.74 -27.88
C GLU A 60 21.38 26.39 -27.28
N ALA A 61 20.19 25.98 -27.77
CA ALA A 61 18.92 26.48 -27.27
C ALA A 61 18.72 26.11 -25.81
N SER A 62 18.97 24.84 -25.41
CA SER A 62 18.83 24.36 -24.03
C SER A 62 19.85 25.01 -23.10
N THR A 63 21.09 25.20 -23.56
CA THR A 63 22.13 25.91 -22.83
C THR A 63 21.75 27.37 -22.59
N PHE A 64 21.27 28.07 -23.64
CA PHE A 64 20.82 29.45 -23.53
C PHE A 64 19.64 29.62 -22.58
N LEU A 65 18.67 28.72 -22.65
CA LEU A 65 17.49 28.73 -21.73
C LEU A 65 17.88 28.53 -20.27
N ARG A 66 19.01 27.90 -19.99
CA ARG A 66 19.49 27.61 -18.62
C ARG A 66 20.44 28.66 -18.07
N PHE A 67 21.36 29.16 -18.87
CA PHE A 67 22.46 30.04 -18.42
C PHE A 67 22.29 31.50 -18.88
N PHE A 68 21.25 31.78 -19.67
CA PHE A 68 20.95 33.10 -20.27
C PHE A 68 22.10 33.66 -21.16
N ALA A 69 23.04 32.78 -21.49
CA ALA A 69 24.16 33.06 -22.33
C ALA A 69 24.62 31.81 -23.11
N PRO A 70 25.22 31.93 -24.27
CA PRO A 70 25.90 30.82 -24.93
C PRO A 70 27.10 30.36 -24.09
N LEU A 71 27.14 29.10 -23.69
CA LEU A 71 28.19 28.52 -22.85
C LEU A 71 28.52 27.11 -23.39
N GLU A 72 29.59 27.01 -24.18
CA GLU A 72 30.02 25.74 -24.81
C GLU A 72 30.53 24.72 -23.78
N ARG A 73 31.19 25.19 -22.73
CA ARG A 73 31.74 24.37 -21.63
C ARG A 73 31.57 25.08 -20.30
N LEU A 74 31.30 24.33 -19.25
CA LEU A 74 31.32 24.87 -17.90
C LEU A 74 32.77 25.15 -17.48
N PRO A 75 33.06 26.35 -16.94
CA PRO A 75 34.35 26.62 -16.34
C PRO A 75 34.65 25.72 -15.13
N ASP A 76 35.89 25.36 -14.88
CA ASP A 76 36.32 24.50 -13.77
C ASP A 76 35.80 24.99 -12.41
N ARG A 77 35.78 26.32 -12.22
CA ARG A 77 35.22 26.95 -11.01
C ARG A 77 33.73 26.63 -10.84
N ASP A 78 32.97 26.67 -11.91
CA ASP A 78 31.52 26.40 -11.88
C ASP A 78 31.26 24.90 -11.74
N LEU A 79 32.04 24.02 -12.37
CA LEU A 79 32.01 22.60 -12.17
C LEU A 79 32.21 22.23 -10.69
N ALA A 80 33.25 22.78 -10.06
CA ALA A 80 33.51 22.56 -8.64
C ALA A 80 32.36 23.07 -7.77
N ARG A 81 31.85 24.28 -8.07
CA ARG A 81 30.68 24.82 -7.34
C ARG A 81 29.43 23.94 -7.48
N PHE A 82 29.25 23.32 -8.63
CA PHE A 82 28.06 22.55 -8.95
C PHE A 82 28.08 21.11 -8.43
N THR A 83 29.26 20.55 -8.16
CA THR A 83 29.45 19.18 -7.69
C THR A 83 29.85 19.11 -6.21
N GLN A 84 30.54 20.12 -5.68
CA GLN A 84 30.90 20.20 -4.28
C GLN A 84 29.85 20.99 -3.50
N VAL A 85 28.77 20.30 -3.10
CA VAL A 85 27.63 20.86 -2.38
C VAL A 85 27.64 20.39 -0.92
N ASP A 86 27.04 21.20 -0.01
CA ASP A 86 26.99 20.91 1.43
C ASP A 86 25.74 20.09 1.82
N HIS A 87 24.88 19.80 0.87
CA HIS A 87 23.60 19.13 1.07
C HIS A 87 22.68 19.79 2.10
N HIS A 88 22.88 21.09 2.37
CA HIS A 88 22.09 21.91 3.29
C HIS A 88 21.64 23.20 2.63
N ASP A 89 22.57 24.15 2.39
CA ASP A 89 22.29 25.42 1.74
C ASP A 89 22.40 25.32 0.22
N ARG A 90 23.21 24.38 -0.26
CA ARG A 90 23.29 23.98 -1.66
C ARG A 90 23.03 22.51 -1.82
N VAL A 91 22.03 22.20 -2.60
CA VAL A 91 21.63 20.82 -2.92
C VAL A 91 21.51 20.65 -4.43
N ALA A 92 22.05 19.57 -4.94
CA ALA A 92 21.80 19.16 -6.32
C ALA A 92 21.48 17.67 -6.37
N LEU A 93 20.42 17.34 -7.10
CA LEU A 93 20.01 15.98 -7.41
C LEU A 93 20.28 15.72 -8.90
N VAL A 94 20.82 14.56 -9.20
CA VAL A 94 21.05 14.08 -10.58
C VAL A 94 20.19 12.86 -10.85
N ALA A 95 19.69 12.76 -12.07
CA ALA A 95 19.12 11.53 -12.60
C ALA A 95 20.15 10.89 -13.52
N VAL A 96 20.44 9.62 -13.34
CA VAL A 96 21.51 8.90 -14.03
C VAL A 96 21.03 7.65 -14.76
N THR A 97 21.75 7.28 -15.83
CA THR A 97 21.59 6.01 -16.55
C THR A 97 22.57 4.95 -16.05
N GLY A 98 22.52 3.74 -16.61
CA GLY A 98 23.32 2.58 -16.17
C GLY A 98 24.83 2.69 -16.28
N ASP A 99 25.30 3.64 -17.05
CA ASP A 99 26.70 3.99 -17.21
C ASP A 99 27.09 5.26 -16.42
N ASP A 100 26.28 5.62 -15.40
CA ASP A 100 26.39 6.84 -14.59
C ASP A 100 26.35 8.15 -15.41
N ALA A 101 25.88 8.09 -16.65
CA ALA A 101 25.67 9.30 -17.43
C ALA A 101 24.51 10.12 -16.89
N ILE A 102 24.74 11.42 -16.67
CA ILE A 102 23.72 12.34 -16.17
C ILE A 102 22.72 12.65 -17.29
N ILE A 103 21.43 12.44 -17.05
CA ILE A 103 20.33 12.79 -17.97
C ILE A 103 19.47 13.95 -17.50
N GLY A 104 19.64 14.38 -16.26
CA GLY A 104 18.95 15.52 -15.69
C GLY A 104 19.58 15.98 -14.37
N VAL A 105 19.51 17.26 -14.10
CA VAL A 105 20.00 17.91 -12.88
C VAL A 105 18.95 18.88 -12.38
N ALA A 106 18.65 18.82 -11.08
CA ALA A 106 17.89 19.83 -10.37
C ALA A 106 18.68 20.29 -9.14
N ARG A 107 18.70 21.58 -8.88
CA ARG A 107 19.43 22.14 -7.73
C ARG A 107 18.68 23.26 -7.07
N TYR A 108 18.99 23.50 -5.80
CA TYR A 108 18.67 24.75 -5.15
C TYR A 108 19.89 25.36 -4.48
N ASP A 109 19.93 26.69 -4.46
CA ASP A 109 20.83 27.50 -3.66
C ASP A 109 19.96 28.33 -2.70
N ARG A 110 20.21 28.28 -1.38
CA ARG A 110 19.46 29.03 -0.37
C ARG A 110 19.76 30.50 -0.51
N VAL A 111 18.74 31.33 -0.64
CA VAL A 111 18.84 32.80 -0.78
C VAL A 111 18.29 33.56 0.42
N GLY A 112 17.59 32.86 1.31
CA GLY A 112 17.01 33.39 2.55
C GLY A 112 16.84 32.31 3.63
N PRO A 113 16.41 32.66 4.82
CA PRO A 113 16.25 31.69 5.91
C PRO A 113 15.36 30.49 5.56
N ASP A 114 14.31 30.72 4.77
CA ASP A 114 13.33 29.71 4.35
C ASP A 114 13.04 29.75 2.84
N GLU A 115 13.89 30.40 2.06
CA GLU A 115 13.75 30.59 0.61
C GLU A 115 15.00 30.10 -0.14
N ALA A 116 14.77 29.42 -1.27
CA ALA A 116 15.84 28.93 -2.14
C ALA A 116 15.53 29.17 -3.61
N GLU A 117 16.56 29.59 -4.37
CA GLU A 117 16.51 29.65 -5.83
C GLU A 117 16.73 28.28 -6.43
N VAL A 118 15.88 27.88 -7.40
CA VAL A 118 15.96 26.56 -8.04
C VAL A 118 16.28 26.66 -9.51
N ALA A 119 16.98 25.63 -9.99
CA ALA A 119 17.33 25.52 -11.39
C ALA A 119 17.33 24.06 -11.87
N PHE A 120 16.82 23.85 -13.09
CA PHE A 120 16.68 22.54 -13.70
C PHE A 120 17.34 22.51 -15.08
N ASN A 121 17.91 21.35 -15.42
CA ASN A 121 18.41 21.07 -16.75
C ASN A 121 18.20 19.58 -17.08
N ILE A 122 17.58 19.29 -18.20
CA ILE A 122 17.26 17.94 -18.66
C ILE A 122 17.87 17.74 -20.03
N ALA A 123 18.48 16.58 -20.28
CA ALA A 123 19.05 16.24 -21.57
C ALA A 123 17.97 16.29 -22.67
N ASP A 124 18.29 16.86 -23.82
CA ASP A 124 17.34 17.05 -24.94
C ASP A 124 16.67 15.75 -25.37
N ALA A 125 17.42 14.63 -25.40
CA ALA A 125 16.90 13.28 -25.71
C ALA A 125 15.90 12.75 -24.67
N HIS A 126 15.84 13.35 -23.48
CA HIS A 126 15.00 12.91 -22.37
C HIS A 126 13.86 13.88 -22.04
N HIS A 127 13.62 14.88 -22.93
CA HIS A 127 12.47 15.77 -22.80
C HIS A 127 11.13 15.02 -22.98
N GLY A 128 10.08 15.47 -22.32
CA GLY A 128 8.71 14.90 -22.43
C GLY A 128 8.47 13.63 -21.61
N ARG A 129 9.48 13.03 -20.98
CA ARG A 129 9.40 11.82 -20.15
C ARG A 129 8.96 12.08 -18.70
N GLY A 130 8.72 13.33 -18.32
CA GLY A 130 8.29 13.71 -16.96
C GLY A 130 9.44 13.85 -15.96
N LEU A 131 10.69 13.79 -16.39
CA LEU A 131 11.87 13.85 -15.53
C LEU A 131 11.97 15.16 -14.73
N GLY A 132 11.61 16.31 -15.35
CA GLY A 132 11.60 17.60 -14.66
C GLY A 132 10.62 17.65 -13.46
N SER A 133 9.43 17.07 -13.61
CA SER A 133 8.44 16.98 -12.52
C SER A 133 8.92 16.07 -11.39
N VAL A 134 9.52 14.91 -11.73
CA VAL A 134 10.13 13.99 -10.76
C VAL A 134 11.24 14.68 -9.97
N LEU A 135 12.16 15.33 -10.65
CA LEU A 135 13.26 16.05 -10.00
C LEU A 135 12.75 17.20 -9.12
N LEU A 136 11.70 17.91 -9.54
CA LEU A 136 11.06 18.95 -8.71
C LEU A 136 10.47 18.38 -7.42
N GLU A 137 9.74 17.26 -7.52
CA GLU A 137 9.15 16.58 -6.35
C GLU A 137 10.23 16.14 -5.34
N HIS A 138 11.31 15.51 -5.83
CA HIS A 138 12.43 15.08 -4.99
C HIS A 138 13.23 16.23 -4.40
N LEU A 139 13.47 17.29 -5.19
CA LEU A 139 14.17 18.48 -4.71
C LEU A 139 13.34 19.23 -3.66
N ALA A 140 12.02 19.35 -3.86
CA ALA A 140 11.13 19.96 -2.88
C ALA A 140 11.05 19.15 -1.58
N ALA A 141 11.09 17.81 -1.64
CA ALA A 141 11.16 16.96 -0.47
C ALA A 141 12.47 17.18 0.31
N ALA A 142 13.62 17.17 -0.37
CA ALA A 142 14.94 17.45 0.22
C ALA A 142 15.00 18.86 0.84
N ALA A 143 14.43 19.86 0.16
CA ALA A 143 14.41 21.24 0.63
C ALA A 143 13.56 21.39 1.92
N ARG A 144 12.40 20.74 2.00
CA ARG A 144 11.57 20.73 3.22
C ARG A 144 12.30 20.13 4.42
N GLU A 145 13.02 19.04 4.22
CA GLU A 145 13.86 18.43 5.26
C GLU A 145 14.95 19.40 5.80
N ARG A 146 15.37 20.39 4.98
CA ARG A 146 16.33 21.43 5.34
C ARG A 146 15.67 22.75 5.76
N GLY A 147 14.35 22.78 5.98
CA GLY A 147 13.62 23.96 6.45
C GLY A 147 13.33 25.01 5.38
N VAL A 148 13.57 24.74 4.10
CA VAL A 148 13.15 25.61 3.00
C VAL A 148 11.65 25.51 2.79
N ARG A 149 10.97 26.63 2.60
CA ARG A 149 9.51 26.72 2.45
C ARG A 149 9.08 27.23 1.10
N ARG A 150 9.92 28.03 0.47
CA ARG A 150 9.61 28.70 -0.80
C ARG A 150 10.71 28.43 -1.82
N PHE A 151 10.28 28.11 -3.02
CA PHE A 151 11.17 28.12 -4.18
C PHE A 151 10.93 29.35 -5.03
N THR A 152 12.05 29.90 -5.52
CA THR A 152 12.07 30.93 -6.58
C THR A 152 12.86 30.42 -7.75
N ALA A 153 12.47 30.83 -8.96
CA ALA A 153 13.18 30.48 -10.18
C ALA A 153 13.09 31.64 -11.18
N ASP A 154 14.20 31.99 -11.78
CA ASP A 154 14.26 32.92 -12.89
C ASP A 154 14.20 32.14 -14.20
N VAL A 155 13.22 32.47 -15.04
CA VAL A 155 12.91 31.73 -16.28
C VAL A 155 12.73 32.70 -17.42
N LEU A 156 13.37 32.44 -18.56
CA LEU A 156 13.13 33.23 -19.77
C LEU A 156 11.68 33.01 -20.27
N PRO A 157 10.97 34.07 -20.74
CA PRO A 157 9.58 33.98 -21.20
C PRO A 157 9.35 32.90 -22.28
N GLN A 158 10.36 32.65 -23.12
CA GLN A 158 10.31 31.60 -24.16
C GLN A 158 10.45 30.17 -23.62
N ASN A 159 10.87 29.98 -22.37
CA ASN A 159 10.95 28.68 -21.71
C ASN A 159 9.60 28.27 -21.10
N GLY A 160 8.56 28.23 -21.93
CA GLY A 160 7.22 27.83 -21.50
C GLY A 160 7.15 26.42 -20.93
N ARG A 161 8.08 25.52 -21.29
CA ARG A 161 8.15 24.15 -20.74
C ARG A 161 8.49 24.16 -19.26
N MET A 162 9.45 24.98 -18.83
CA MET A 162 9.82 25.05 -17.41
C MET A 162 8.69 25.66 -16.57
N ILE A 163 8.06 26.73 -17.08
CA ILE A 163 6.90 27.33 -16.42
C ILE A 163 5.73 26.33 -16.31
N ALA A 164 5.54 25.46 -17.33
CA ALA A 164 4.55 24.39 -17.29
C ALA A 164 4.85 23.38 -16.18
N VAL A 165 6.10 22.95 -16.01
CA VAL A 165 6.49 22.02 -14.91
C VAL A 165 6.10 22.57 -13.55
N PHE A 166 6.37 23.84 -13.26
CA PHE A 166 5.98 24.45 -11.99
C PHE A 166 4.45 24.57 -11.83
N ARG A 167 3.73 24.93 -12.89
CA ARG A 167 2.26 25.07 -12.87
C ARG A 167 1.58 23.71 -12.67
N GLU A 168 2.07 22.70 -13.38
CA GLU A 168 1.50 21.36 -13.38
C GLU A 168 1.84 20.59 -12.08
N ALA A 169 2.83 21.02 -11.30
CA ALA A 169 3.17 20.42 -10.00
C ALA A 169 2.10 20.63 -8.90
N GLY A 170 1.07 21.46 -9.19
CA GLY A 170 -0.07 21.64 -8.28
C GLY A 170 0.16 22.70 -7.19
N TYR A 171 1.26 23.42 -7.22
CA TYR A 171 1.52 24.56 -6.32
C TYR A 171 0.86 25.83 -6.81
N THR A 172 0.62 26.77 -5.91
CA THR A 172 0.12 28.12 -6.26
C THR A 172 1.29 29.00 -6.65
N LEU A 173 1.38 29.36 -7.93
CA LEU A 173 2.47 30.17 -8.48
C LEU A 173 2.18 31.66 -8.37
N GLN A 174 3.20 32.44 -7.98
CA GLN A 174 3.28 33.87 -8.19
C GLN A 174 4.30 34.13 -9.31
N GLN A 175 3.94 34.97 -10.27
CA GLN A 175 4.80 35.27 -11.42
C GLN A 175 4.94 36.78 -11.54
N ARG A 176 6.20 37.23 -11.73
CA ARG A 176 6.53 38.63 -11.93
C ARG A 176 7.49 38.74 -13.10
N LEU A 177 7.20 39.61 -14.04
CA LEU A 177 8.08 39.89 -15.16
C LEU A 177 8.90 41.15 -14.82
N GLU A 178 10.22 41.00 -14.70
CA GLU A 178 11.19 42.08 -14.46
C GLU A 178 12.38 41.91 -15.40
N ASP A 179 12.82 42.99 -16.02
CA ASP A 179 14.00 43.04 -16.91
C ASP A 179 14.07 41.95 -17.99
N GLY A 180 12.89 41.50 -18.50
CA GLY A 180 12.80 40.47 -19.52
C GLY A 180 12.91 39.02 -19.00
N VAL A 181 12.91 38.82 -17.70
CA VAL A 181 12.93 37.52 -17.01
C VAL A 181 11.63 37.36 -16.21
N VAL A 182 11.06 36.16 -16.22
CA VAL A 182 9.90 35.79 -15.40
C VAL A 182 10.41 35.14 -14.12
N THR A 183 10.34 35.85 -13.02
CA THR A 183 10.57 35.29 -11.69
C THR A 183 9.31 34.57 -11.24
N VAL A 184 9.42 33.26 -11.02
CA VAL A 184 8.36 32.38 -10.52
C VAL A 184 8.65 32.07 -9.06
N SER A 185 7.70 32.28 -8.17
CA SER A 185 7.83 31.87 -6.76
C SER A 185 6.61 31.07 -6.31
N PHE A 186 6.83 30.07 -5.43
CA PHE A 186 5.78 29.23 -4.88
C PHE A 186 6.20 28.56 -3.56
N ASP A 187 5.23 28.36 -2.68
CA ASP A 187 5.39 27.60 -1.45
C ASP A 187 5.41 26.10 -1.79
N ILE A 188 6.44 25.38 -1.28
CA ILE A 188 6.64 23.94 -1.54
C ILE A 188 6.00 23.05 -0.48
N HIS A 189 5.17 23.62 0.41
CA HIS A 189 4.39 22.79 1.35
C HIS A 189 3.40 21.91 0.56
N PRO A 190 3.28 20.60 0.90
CA PRO A 190 2.31 19.73 0.25
C PRO A 190 0.90 20.27 0.40
N THR A 191 0.17 20.35 -0.71
CA THR A 191 -1.26 20.67 -0.77
C THR A 191 -2.00 19.46 -1.30
N ASP A 192 -3.31 19.34 -1.02
CA ASP A 192 -4.13 18.26 -1.58
C ASP A 192 -3.98 18.18 -3.10
N ARG A 193 -3.88 19.33 -3.76
CA ARG A 193 -3.69 19.43 -5.20
C ARG A 193 -2.32 18.88 -5.64
N SER A 194 -1.24 19.29 -4.96
CA SER A 194 0.11 18.81 -5.32
C SER A 194 0.26 17.30 -5.05
N LEU A 195 -0.32 16.80 -3.95
CA LEU A 195 -0.36 15.36 -3.65
C LEU A 195 -1.18 14.57 -4.68
N ALA A 196 -2.32 15.11 -5.14
CA ALA A 196 -3.14 14.50 -6.18
C ALA A 196 -2.40 14.44 -7.52
N VAL A 197 -1.67 15.50 -7.90
CA VAL A 197 -0.87 15.55 -9.12
C VAL A 197 0.27 14.53 -9.08
N THR A 198 1.03 14.48 -7.99
CA THR A 198 2.09 13.47 -7.79
C THR A 198 1.53 12.06 -7.88
N ALA A 199 0.39 11.80 -7.21
CA ALA A 199 -0.27 10.50 -7.24
C ALA A 199 -0.77 10.11 -8.65
N ALA A 200 -1.28 11.07 -9.43
CA ALA A 200 -1.73 10.82 -10.81
C ALA A 200 -0.55 10.56 -11.75
N ARG A 201 0.57 11.29 -11.60
CA ARG A 201 1.81 11.06 -12.36
C ARG A 201 2.37 9.67 -12.05
N GLU A 202 2.48 9.32 -10.76
CA GLU A 202 2.95 8.01 -10.32
C GLU A 202 2.07 6.89 -10.90
N HIS A 203 0.75 7.04 -10.80
CA HIS A 203 -0.20 6.10 -11.37
C HIS A 203 0.02 5.87 -12.88
N THR A 204 0.13 6.94 -13.66
CA THR A 204 0.36 6.85 -15.11
C THR A 204 1.69 6.16 -15.43
N ALA A 205 2.75 6.48 -14.69
CA ALA A 205 4.07 5.91 -14.89
C ALA A 205 4.10 4.41 -14.59
N GLU A 206 3.57 4.00 -13.43
CA GLU A 206 3.53 2.61 -13.01
C GLU A 206 2.60 1.75 -13.90
N SER A 207 1.42 2.27 -14.24
CA SER A 207 0.48 1.59 -15.14
C SER A 207 1.12 1.30 -16.50
N ARG A 208 1.79 2.29 -17.11
CA ARG A 208 2.51 2.10 -18.38
C ARG A 208 3.70 1.15 -18.26
N SER A 209 4.41 1.21 -17.15
CA SER A 209 5.54 0.31 -16.89
C SER A 209 5.09 -1.15 -16.87
N VAL A 210 4.02 -1.48 -16.12
CA VAL A 210 3.44 -2.82 -16.06
C VAL A 210 2.83 -3.23 -17.40
N GLN A 211 2.13 -2.32 -18.09
CA GLN A 211 1.59 -2.58 -19.42
C GLN A 211 2.69 -3.00 -20.40
N GLY A 212 3.89 -2.37 -20.34
CA GLY A 212 5.02 -2.72 -21.16
C GLY A 212 5.53 -4.16 -20.96
N LEU A 213 5.38 -4.71 -19.74
CA LEU A 213 5.73 -6.10 -19.42
C LEU A 213 4.68 -7.09 -19.91
N LEU A 214 3.39 -6.78 -19.68
CA LEU A 214 2.28 -7.69 -19.97
C LEU A 214 1.86 -7.69 -21.46
N ALA A 215 2.21 -6.64 -22.20
CA ALA A 215 1.94 -6.51 -23.63
C ALA A 215 3.16 -6.82 -24.51
N ALA A 216 4.18 -7.51 -23.98
CA ALA A 216 5.42 -7.82 -24.71
C ALA A 216 5.13 -8.69 -25.95
N ARG A 217 5.74 -8.32 -27.08
CA ARG A 217 5.63 -9.00 -28.38
C ARG A 217 6.94 -9.64 -28.82
N SER A 218 8.07 -9.16 -28.30
CA SER A 218 9.40 -9.71 -28.54
C SER A 218 10.01 -10.11 -27.19
N VAL A 219 10.25 -11.41 -27.03
CA VAL A 219 10.74 -12.01 -25.77
C VAL A 219 12.09 -12.65 -26.01
N LEU A 220 13.09 -12.29 -25.21
CA LEU A 220 14.40 -12.91 -25.20
C LEU A 220 14.55 -13.85 -24.01
N VAL A 221 14.90 -15.08 -24.25
CA VAL A 221 15.22 -16.06 -23.21
C VAL A 221 16.73 -16.25 -23.13
N LEU A 222 17.29 -15.98 -21.95
CA LEU A 222 18.72 -16.20 -21.67
C LEU A 222 18.88 -17.45 -20.80
N THR A 223 19.68 -18.39 -21.30
CA THR A 223 19.95 -19.67 -20.65
C THR A 223 21.45 -19.89 -20.52
N SER A 224 21.87 -20.71 -19.56
CA SER A 224 23.28 -21.10 -19.44
C SER A 224 23.63 -22.15 -20.50
N PRO A 225 24.61 -21.90 -21.37
CA PRO A 225 25.01 -22.88 -22.38
C PRO A 225 25.64 -24.15 -21.76
N ASP A 226 26.26 -23.99 -20.57
CA ASP A 226 26.98 -25.05 -19.87
C ASP A 226 26.15 -25.67 -18.73
N ALA A 227 24.84 -25.44 -18.69
CA ALA A 227 23.97 -26.04 -17.66
C ALA A 227 23.98 -27.57 -17.79
N GLU A 228 24.25 -28.24 -16.67
CA GLU A 228 24.18 -29.72 -16.61
C GLU A 228 22.75 -30.17 -16.94
N PRO A 229 22.58 -31.19 -17.82
CA PRO A 229 21.27 -31.71 -18.14
C PRO A 229 20.52 -32.18 -16.89
N GLY A 230 19.27 -31.72 -16.73
CA GLY A 230 18.44 -32.00 -15.54
C GLY A 230 18.75 -31.14 -14.31
N SER A 231 19.73 -30.22 -14.37
CA SER A 231 19.92 -29.21 -13.34
C SER A 231 18.75 -28.21 -13.32
N LEU A 232 18.57 -27.51 -12.19
CA LEU A 232 17.47 -26.51 -12.07
C LEU A 232 17.51 -25.41 -13.17
N PRO A 233 18.66 -24.80 -13.52
CA PRO A 233 18.73 -23.86 -14.65
C PRO A 233 18.31 -24.48 -15.99
N ASP A 234 18.67 -25.72 -16.22
CA ASP A 234 18.30 -26.49 -17.43
C ASP A 234 16.79 -26.75 -17.51
N LEU A 235 16.20 -27.18 -16.39
CA LEU A 235 14.76 -27.43 -16.30
C LEU A 235 13.95 -26.13 -16.47
N LEU A 236 14.38 -25.01 -15.85
CA LEU A 236 13.73 -23.71 -16.00
C LEU A 236 13.78 -23.22 -17.45
N ALA A 237 14.96 -23.36 -18.11
CA ALA A 237 15.14 -22.96 -19.49
C ALA A 237 14.25 -23.77 -20.45
N SER A 238 14.32 -25.10 -20.32
CA SER A 238 13.52 -26.02 -21.17
C SER A 238 12.03 -25.73 -21.03
N ARG A 239 11.58 -25.49 -19.80
CA ARG A 239 10.18 -25.25 -19.51
C ARG A 239 9.67 -23.94 -20.11
N VAL A 240 10.33 -22.81 -19.82
CA VAL A 240 9.87 -21.50 -20.32
C VAL A 240 9.92 -21.41 -21.85
N LEU A 241 10.88 -22.11 -22.49
CA LEU A 241 10.95 -22.16 -23.93
C LEU A 241 9.78 -22.96 -24.53
N ALA A 242 9.41 -24.11 -23.94
CA ALA A 242 8.25 -24.89 -24.35
C ALA A 242 6.94 -24.08 -24.20
N ASP A 243 6.78 -23.39 -23.09
CA ASP A 243 5.56 -22.64 -22.78
C ASP A 243 5.39 -21.38 -23.64
N LEU A 244 6.47 -20.64 -23.92
CA LEU A 244 6.46 -19.52 -24.87
C LEU A 244 6.17 -19.98 -26.31
N ALA A 245 6.73 -21.11 -26.71
CA ALA A 245 6.49 -21.68 -28.03
C ALA A 245 5.02 -22.17 -28.20
N ALA A 246 4.42 -22.72 -27.14
CA ALA A 246 3.03 -23.16 -27.12
C ALA A 246 2.03 -22.01 -27.15
N GLY A 247 2.33 -20.89 -26.46
CA GLY A 247 1.47 -19.71 -26.38
C GLY A 247 1.19 -19.02 -27.72
N GLY A 248 2.12 -19.13 -28.70
CA GLY A 248 1.95 -18.61 -30.06
C GLY A 248 1.10 -19.49 -31.00
N VAL A 249 0.72 -20.69 -30.59
CA VAL A 249 0.07 -21.70 -31.44
C VAL A 249 -1.44 -21.83 -31.20
N HIS A 250 -1.96 -21.29 -30.12
CA HIS A 250 -3.40 -21.29 -29.90
C HIS A 250 -4.05 -20.19 -30.75
N GLY A 251 -4.28 -20.54 -32.04
CA GLY A 251 -5.31 -19.90 -32.85
C GLY A 251 -6.64 -19.95 -32.10
N PRO A 252 -7.66 -19.19 -32.54
CA PRO A 252 -8.96 -19.22 -31.88
C PRO A 252 -9.49 -20.66 -31.92
N GLY A 253 -9.25 -21.40 -30.83
CA GLY A 253 -9.89 -22.68 -30.58
C GLY A 253 -11.40 -22.49 -30.70
N GLU A 254 -12.14 -23.49 -31.17
CA GLU A 254 -13.60 -23.50 -31.16
C GLU A 254 -14.10 -22.88 -29.84
N PRO A 255 -15.23 -22.14 -29.82
CA PRO A 255 -15.69 -21.40 -28.69
C PRO A 255 -16.01 -22.33 -27.51
N GLU A 256 -14.95 -22.82 -26.85
CA GLU A 256 -15.07 -23.48 -25.56
C GLU A 256 -15.45 -22.41 -24.53
N HIS A 257 -16.72 -22.34 -24.24
CA HIS A 257 -17.38 -21.66 -23.12
C HIS A 257 -16.70 -20.40 -22.59
N ARG A 258 -16.84 -19.29 -23.34
CA ARG A 258 -16.49 -17.94 -22.84
C ARG A 258 -17.50 -17.52 -21.78
N THR A 259 -17.11 -17.59 -20.52
CA THR A 259 -17.82 -16.95 -19.41
C THR A 259 -17.42 -15.47 -19.34
N GLY A 260 -18.34 -14.57 -19.62
CA GLY A 260 -18.14 -13.12 -19.64
C GLY A 260 -18.13 -12.52 -21.05
N ALA A 261 -18.50 -11.24 -21.19
CA ALA A 261 -18.68 -10.54 -22.45
C ALA A 261 -17.58 -10.88 -23.49
N VAL A 262 -18.03 -11.38 -24.65
CA VAL A 262 -17.16 -11.70 -25.77
C VAL A 262 -16.60 -10.38 -26.32
N VAL A 263 -15.34 -10.09 -26.01
CA VAL A 263 -14.58 -9.14 -26.82
C VAL A 263 -14.18 -9.90 -28.09
N GLU A 264 -14.78 -9.57 -29.24
CA GLU A 264 -14.31 -10.11 -30.52
C GLU A 264 -12.83 -9.79 -30.70
N PRO A 265 -11.97 -10.77 -31.04
CA PRO A 265 -10.56 -10.47 -31.29
C PRO A 265 -10.46 -9.58 -32.53
N ALA A 266 -9.86 -8.43 -32.37
CA ALA A 266 -9.54 -7.53 -33.47
C ALA A 266 -8.44 -8.15 -34.35
N GLY A 267 -8.82 -8.86 -35.42
CA GLY A 267 -7.90 -9.39 -36.44
C GLY A 267 -7.03 -10.58 -36.01
N PRO A 268 -6.28 -11.19 -36.96
CA PRO A 268 -5.34 -12.25 -36.65
C PRO A 268 -4.21 -11.71 -35.77
N ALA A 269 -4.06 -12.30 -34.58
CA ALA A 269 -3.01 -11.93 -33.64
C ALA A 269 -1.63 -12.25 -34.21
N GLU A 270 -0.70 -11.31 -34.26
CA GLU A 270 0.69 -11.60 -34.55
C GLU A 270 1.31 -12.42 -33.41
N PRO A 271 1.96 -13.54 -33.70
CA PRO A 271 2.56 -14.39 -32.67
C PRO A 271 3.71 -13.66 -31.96
N VAL A 272 3.91 -13.96 -30.66
CA VAL A 272 5.05 -13.48 -29.88
C VAL A 272 6.34 -13.99 -30.55
N GLN A 273 7.28 -13.07 -30.80
CA GLN A 273 8.61 -13.41 -31.32
C GLN A 273 9.50 -13.87 -30.17
N VAL A 274 10.07 -15.06 -30.26
CA VAL A 274 10.93 -15.61 -29.22
C VAL A 274 12.37 -15.71 -29.71
N HIS A 275 13.28 -15.01 -29.03
CA HIS A 275 14.72 -15.06 -29.25
C HIS A 275 15.37 -15.86 -28.11
N VAL A 276 16.37 -16.67 -28.42
CA VAL A 276 17.10 -17.48 -27.44
C VAL A 276 18.59 -17.26 -27.57
N VAL A 277 19.27 -17.04 -26.46
CA VAL A 277 20.73 -17.05 -26.37
C VAL A 277 21.15 -18.05 -25.31
N GLY A 278 22.10 -18.89 -25.61
CA GLY A 278 22.60 -19.99 -24.79
C GLY A 278 22.15 -21.35 -25.31
N ARG A 279 21.40 -22.12 -24.53
CA ARG A 279 20.97 -23.44 -24.93
C ARG A 279 19.95 -23.42 -26.08
N ALA A 280 20.17 -24.20 -27.11
CA ALA A 280 19.21 -24.36 -28.20
C ALA A 280 17.92 -25.06 -27.71
N PRO A 281 16.73 -24.67 -28.22
CA PRO A 281 15.49 -25.38 -27.95
C PRO A 281 15.52 -26.83 -28.48
N GLU A 282 14.69 -27.70 -27.90
CA GLU A 282 14.62 -29.10 -28.33
C GLU A 282 14.14 -29.24 -29.77
N PRO A 283 14.58 -30.30 -30.47
CA PRO A 283 14.12 -30.60 -31.83
C PRO A 283 12.60 -30.75 -31.90
N GLY A 284 11.94 -30.00 -32.77
CA GLY A 284 10.48 -29.97 -32.90
C GLY A 284 9.81 -28.72 -32.29
N THR A 285 10.56 -27.81 -31.68
CA THR A 285 10.05 -26.51 -31.23
C THR A 285 9.47 -25.70 -32.41
N PRO A 286 8.32 -25.04 -32.29
CA PRO A 286 7.71 -24.28 -33.37
C PRO A 286 8.61 -23.19 -33.96
N VAL A 287 8.40 -22.88 -35.27
CA VAL A 287 9.23 -21.96 -36.09
C VAL A 287 9.36 -20.52 -35.51
N ALA A 288 8.51 -20.15 -34.56
CA ALA A 288 8.54 -18.83 -33.93
C ALA A 288 9.77 -18.57 -33.01
N VAL A 289 10.55 -19.61 -32.68
CA VAL A 289 11.72 -19.50 -31.78
C VAL A 289 12.99 -19.41 -32.64
N ARG A 290 13.77 -18.33 -32.44
CA ARG A 290 15.05 -18.06 -33.11
C ARG A 290 16.22 -18.10 -32.14
N THR A 291 17.24 -18.91 -32.41
CA THR A 291 18.45 -19.02 -31.60
C THR A 291 19.57 -18.13 -32.15
N TRP A 292 20.29 -17.47 -31.25
CA TRP A 292 21.38 -16.56 -31.55
C TRP A 292 22.65 -16.99 -30.80
N PRO A 293 23.86 -16.74 -31.39
CA PRO A 293 25.11 -17.17 -30.75
C PRO A 293 25.40 -16.36 -29.48
N ASP A 294 25.04 -15.09 -29.46
CA ASP A 294 25.29 -14.14 -28.37
C ASP A 294 24.26 -12.99 -28.39
N LEU A 295 24.32 -12.10 -27.39
CA LEU A 295 23.41 -10.98 -27.26
C LEU A 295 23.60 -9.90 -28.35
N ASP A 296 24.79 -9.79 -28.92
CA ASP A 296 25.09 -8.77 -29.95
C ASP A 296 24.48 -9.14 -31.31
N ALA A 297 24.19 -10.43 -31.51
CA ALA A 297 23.54 -10.93 -32.72
C ALA A 297 22.00 -10.81 -32.68
N VAL A 298 21.40 -10.57 -31.51
CA VAL A 298 19.94 -10.47 -31.35
C VAL A 298 19.43 -9.17 -32.00
N PRO A 299 18.45 -9.24 -32.94
CA PRO A 299 17.87 -8.03 -33.51
C PRO A 299 16.99 -7.32 -32.49
N GLY A 300 17.24 -6.05 -32.22
CA GLY A 300 16.39 -5.22 -31.39
C GLY A 300 15.23 -4.55 -32.13
N PRO A 301 14.23 -3.98 -31.50
CA PRO A 301 14.07 -3.95 -30.05
C PRO A 301 13.47 -5.26 -29.47
N VAL A 302 13.80 -5.57 -28.23
CA VAL A 302 13.22 -6.66 -27.43
C VAL A 302 12.42 -6.05 -26.28
N ASP A 303 11.19 -6.50 -26.08
CA ASP A 303 10.32 -5.93 -25.02
C ASP A 303 10.61 -6.52 -23.64
N LEU A 304 10.79 -7.85 -23.56
CA LEU A 304 10.91 -8.58 -22.31
C LEU A 304 12.08 -9.59 -22.39
N ALA A 305 12.87 -9.68 -21.33
CA ALA A 305 13.86 -10.76 -21.20
C ALA A 305 13.50 -11.71 -20.06
N VAL A 306 13.65 -13.02 -20.28
CA VAL A 306 13.45 -14.07 -19.27
C VAL A 306 14.79 -14.71 -18.97
N LEU A 307 15.21 -14.67 -17.71
CA LEU A 307 16.53 -15.13 -17.26
C LEU A 307 16.40 -16.46 -16.52
N ALA A 308 16.95 -17.53 -17.12
CA ALA A 308 17.17 -18.84 -16.51
C ALA A 308 18.69 -19.07 -16.30
N LEU A 309 19.33 -18.16 -15.59
CA LEU A 309 20.78 -18.07 -15.36
C LEU A 309 21.11 -18.14 -13.87
N PRO A 310 22.28 -18.63 -13.45
CA PRO A 310 22.77 -18.43 -12.09
C PRO A 310 22.75 -16.96 -11.68
N ALA A 311 22.57 -16.67 -10.38
CA ALA A 311 22.36 -15.31 -9.90
C ALA A 311 23.46 -14.30 -10.28
N ALA A 312 24.74 -14.71 -10.23
CA ALA A 312 25.86 -13.87 -10.63
C ALA A 312 25.85 -13.55 -12.13
N ASP A 313 25.53 -14.55 -12.96
CA ASP A 313 25.49 -14.42 -14.42
C ASP A 313 24.28 -13.56 -14.87
N ALA A 314 23.16 -13.66 -14.15
CA ALA A 314 21.99 -12.81 -14.37
C ALA A 314 22.32 -11.32 -14.16
N VAL A 315 23.10 -10.95 -13.14
CA VAL A 315 23.54 -9.57 -12.89
C VAL A 315 24.41 -9.07 -14.05
N VAL A 316 25.30 -9.92 -14.59
CA VAL A 316 26.16 -9.57 -15.73
C VAL A 316 25.35 -9.39 -17.00
N ALA A 317 24.42 -10.33 -17.28
CA ALA A 317 23.58 -10.32 -18.48
C ALA A 317 22.71 -9.05 -18.55
N VAL A 318 22.08 -8.65 -17.45
CA VAL A 318 21.18 -7.48 -17.38
C VAL A 318 21.90 -6.20 -17.85
N ARG A 319 23.18 -6.03 -17.58
CA ARG A 319 23.96 -4.88 -18.04
C ARG A 319 23.93 -4.70 -19.57
N SER A 320 23.94 -5.81 -20.31
CA SER A 320 23.95 -5.79 -21.78
C SER A 320 22.57 -5.62 -22.40
N LEU A 321 21.48 -5.96 -21.68
CA LEU A 321 20.11 -5.91 -22.17
C LEU A 321 19.59 -4.51 -22.47
N GLY A 322 20.10 -3.47 -21.81
CA GLY A 322 19.71 -2.08 -22.06
C GLY A 322 19.92 -1.65 -23.51
N ARG A 323 20.94 -2.20 -24.20
CA ARG A 323 21.23 -1.89 -25.61
C ARG A 323 20.18 -2.42 -26.58
N LEU A 324 19.44 -3.46 -26.18
CA LEU A 324 18.37 -4.08 -26.96
C LEU A 324 16.99 -3.41 -26.73
N GLY A 325 16.93 -2.37 -25.88
CA GLY A 325 15.69 -1.66 -25.57
C GLY A 325 14.74 -2.43 -24.65
N VAL A 326 15.24 -3.44 -23.92
CA VAL A 326 14.44 -4.28 -23.00
C VAL A 326 13.80 -3.40 -21.92
N ARG A 327 12.47 -3.55 -21.74
CA ARG A 327 11.70 -2.80 -20.75
C ARG A 327 11.62 -3.47 -19.38
N GLY A 328 11.80 -4.81 -19.37
CA GLY A 328 11.81 -5.54 -18.13
C GLY A 328 12.39 -6.93 -18.23
N VAL A 329 12.76 -7.45 -17.07
CA VAL A 329 13.34 -8.78 -16.93
C VAL A 329 12.53 -9.62 -15.96
N VAL A 330 12.28 -10.89 -16.33
CA VAL A 330 11.71 -11.92 -15.46
C VAL A 330 12.86 -12.81 -15.00
N VAL A 331 13.15 -12.85 -13.71
CA VAL A 331 14.24 -13.65 -13.15
C VAL A 331 13.67 -14.88 -12.47
N LEU A 332 13.80 -16.03 -13.14
CA LEU A 332 13.26 -17.32 -12.68
C LEU A 332 14.16 -17.94 -11.60
N SER A 333 15.45 -17.68 -11.67
CA SER A 333 16.47 -18.33 -10.87
C SER A 333 16.48 -17.90 -9.41
N ALA A 334 16.92 -18.79 -8.54
CA ALA A 334 17.24 -18.58 -7.14
C ALA A 334 18.73 -18.19 -6.95
N GLY A 335 19.16 -17.91 -5.72
CA GLY A 335 20.52 -17.53 -5.35
C GLY A 335 20.64 -16.06 -4.95
N PHE A 336 19.53 -15.40 -4.67
CA PHE A 336 19.44 -14.00 -4.29
C PHE A 336 19.15 -13.83 -2.78
N ALA A 337 18.35 -12.86 -2.38
CA ALA A 337 18.14 -12.50 -0.96
C ALA A 337 17.72 -13.67 -0.05
N GLU A 338 17.07 -14.70 -0.58
CA GLU A 338 16.69 -15.91 0.15
C GLU A 338 17.89 -16.75 0.64
N THR A 339 19.10 -16.53 0.07
CA THR A 339 20.32 -17.24 0.47
C THR A 339 21.16 -16.48 1.51
N GLY A 340 20.68 -15.32 1.98
CA GLY A 340 21.35 -14.52 3.00
C GLY A 340 22.09 -13.29 2.46
N PRO A 341 23.08 -12.73 3.23
CA PRO A 341 23.68 -11.42 2.91
C PRO A 341 24.36 -11.34 1.54
N THR A 342 25.06 -12.38 1.11
CA THR A 342 25.70 -12.44 -0.22
C THR A 342 24.67 -12.40 -1.35
N GLY A 343 23.60 -13.20 -1.22
CA GLY A 343 22.51 -13.20 -2.20
C GLY A 343 21.75 -11.87 -2.20
N LEU A 344 21.59 -11.23 -1.05
CA LEU A 344 21.00 -9.89 -0.97
C LEU A 344 21.84 -8.85 -1.69
N ALA A 345 23.18 -8.94 -1.60
CA ALA A 345 24.07 -8.07 -2.34
C ALA A 345 23.92 -8.26 -3.87
N LEU A 346 23.79 -9.51 -4.35
CA LEU A 346 23.51 -9.81 -5.75
C LEU A 346 22.14 -9.25 -6.19
N GLN A 347 21.10 -9.37 -5.37
CA GLN A 347 19.79 -8.81 -5.67
C GLN A 347 19.83 -7.28 -5.80
N ARG A 348 20.55 -6.60 -4.90
CA ARG A 348 20.76 -5.15 -4.98
C ARG A 348 21.54 -4.74 -6.24
N ALA A 349 22.56 -5.50 -6.59
CA ALA A 349 23.33 -5.27 -7.83
C ALA A 349 22.46 -5.45 -9.08
N LEU A 350 21.63 -6.50 -9.13
CA LEU A 350 20.64 -6.74 -10.18
C LEU A 350 19.70 -5.55 -10.37
N LEU A 351 19.11 -5.08 -9.27
CA LEU A 351 18.16 -3.95 -9.31
C LEU A 351 18.82 -2.66 -9.79
N ARG A 352 19.97 -2.28 -9.22
CA ARG A 352 20.70 -1.08 -9.64
C ARG A 352 21.01 -1.11 -11.14
N THR A 353 21.51 -2.26 -11.63
CA THR A 353 21.84 -2.43 -13.04
C THR A 353 20.61 -2.34 -13.95
N ALA A 354 19.52 -2.99 -13.56
CA ALA A 354 18.27 -2.99 -14.32
C ALA A 354 17.63 -1.59 -14.38
N HIS A 355 17.49 -0.94 -13.22
CA HIS A 355 16.85 0.38 -13.14
C HIS A 355 17.66 1.45 -13.86
N ALA A 356 18.97 1.41 -13.73
CA ALA A 356 19.86 2.30 -14.45
C ALA A 356 19.79 2.12 -15.97
N ALA A 357 19.48 0.89 -16.45
CA ALA A 357 19.25 0.61 -17.88
C ALA A 357 17.78 0.82 -18.32
N GLY A 358 16.91 1.34 -17.45
CA GLY A 358 15.51 1.64 -17.75
C GLY A 358 14.57 0.45 -17.65
N MET A 359 15.01 -0.67 -17.06
CA MET A 359 14.26 -1.93 -17.00
C MET A 359 13.61 -2.16 -15.63
N ARG A 360 12.46 -2.84 -15.62
CA ARG A 360 11.80 -3.36 -14.40
C ARG A 360 12.18 -4.82 -14.16
N VAL A 361 12.11 -5.26 -12.91
CA VAL A 361 12.45 -6.64 -12.50
C VAL A 361 11.25 -7.35 -11.90
N VAL A 362 10.85 -8.49 -12.48
CA VAL A 362 9.87 -9.43 -11.92
C VAL A 362 10.64 -10.60 -11.30
N GLY A 363 10.59 -10.72 -10.00
CA GLY A 363 11.37 -11.72 -9.27
C GLY A 363 12.40 -11.09 -8.31
N PRO A 364 13.53 -11.73 -8.04
CA PRO A 364 13.94 -13.11 -8.42
C PRO A 364 13.07 -14.24 -7.82
N VAL A 365 13.40 -15.49 -8.14
CA VAL A 365 12.63 -16.68 -7.74
C VAL A 365 11.18 -16.59 -8.22
N SER A 366 10.99 -16.02 -9.41
CA SER A 366 9.69 -15.85 -10.04
C SER A 366 9.19 -17.16 -10.65
N TYR A 367 7.89 -17.41 -10.63
CA TYR A 367 7.24 -18.42 -11.46
C TYR A 367 6.94 -17.89 -12.87
N GLY A 368 7.25 -16.62 -13.13
CA GLY A 368 7.01 -15.96 -14.41
C GLY A 368 5.75 -15.11 -14.45
N LEU A 369 5.35 -14.73 -15.65
CA LEU A 369 4.14 -13.98 -15.93
C LEU A 369 3.35 -14.58 -17.09
N LEU A 370 2.02 -14.37 -17.06
CA LEU A 370 1.08 -14.75 -18.08
C LEU A 370 0.13 -13.59 -18.34
N ALA A 371 -0.16 -13.31 -19.62
CA ALA A 371 -1.11 -12.27 -20.00
C ALA A 371 -1.95 -12.71 -21.21
N HIS A 372 -3.27 -12.60 -21.09
CA HIS A 372 -4.21 -12.70 -22.19
C HIS A 372 -4.53 -11.30 -22.70
N ALA A 373 -4.05 -10.96 -23.88
CA ALA A 373 -4.30 -9.67 -24.53
C ALA A 373 -4.99 -9.86 -25.89
N ALA A 374 -5.42 -8.76 -26.50
CA ALA A 374 -6.03 -8.79 -27.84
C ALA A 374 -5.13 -9.45 -28.90
N GLY A 375 -3.84 -9.59 -28.65
CA GLY A 375 -2.86 -10.24 -29.51
C GLY A 375 -2.59 -11.71 -29.21
N GLY A 376 -3.35 -12.38 -28.34
CA GLY A 376 -3.14 -13.77 -27.95
C GLY A 376 -2.58 -13.93 -26.54
N LEU A 377 -2.04 -15.11 -26.25
CA LEU A 377 -1.46 -15.46 -24.96
C LEU A 377 0.04 -15.20 -24.95
N LEU A 378 0.52 -14.35 -24.02
CA LEU A 378 1.91 -14.30 -23.60
C LEU A 378 2.08 -15.23 -22.39
N ASN A 379 2.77 -16.38 -22.57
CA ASN A 379 3.07 -17.29 -21.47
C ASN A 379 4.58 -17.30 -21.17
N ALA A 380 5.08 -16.29 -20.49
CA ALA A 380 6.45 -16.23 -19.98
C ALA A 380 6.51 -16.75 -18.52
N SER A 381 5.76 -17.83 -18.24
CA SER A 381 5.73 -18.52 -16.96
C SER A 381 6.23 -19.96 -17.08
N LEU A 382 6.20 -20.70 -15.98
CA LEU A 382 6.59 -22.11 -15.92
C LEU A 382 5.36 -23.06 -15.93
N THR A 383 4.20 -22.60 -16.46
CA THR A 383 2.97 -23.41 -16.49
C THR A 383 2.71 -24.05 -17.85
N GLU A 384 2.61 -25.39 -17.91
CA GLU A 384 2.30 -26.17 -19.08
C GLU A 384 0.90 -25.88 -19.66
N ASP A 385 -0.04 -25.83 -18.77
CA ASP A 385 -1.45 -25.67 -19.10
C ASP A 385 -1.92 -24.31 -18.54
N PRO A 386 -1.78 -23.21 -19.26
CA PRO A 386 -2.26 -21.92 -18.81
C PRO A 386 -3.79 -21.93 -18.68
N PRO A 387 -4.36 -21.28 -17.65
CA PRO A 387 -5.80 -21.08 -17.56
C PRO A 387 -6.33 -20.36 -18.79
N PRO A 388 -7.59 -20.57 -19.19
CA PRO A 388 -8.20 -19.85 -20.29
C PRO A 388 -8.27 -18.34 -20.04
N ALA A 389 -8.51 -17.56 -21.09
CA ALA A 389 -8.76 -16.14 -20.97
C ALA A 389 -9.96 -15.87 -20.05
N GLY A 390 -9.81 -14.90 -19.14
CA GLY A 390 -10.83 -14.51 -18.17
C GLY A 390 -10.62 -13.10 -17.68
N ARG A 391 -11.25 -12.77 -16.55
CA ARG A 391 -11.34 -11.40 -16.04
C ARG A 391 -10.68 -11.19 -14.67
N ILE A 392 -9.90 -12.19 -14.22
CA ILE A 392 -9.21 -12.15 -12.92
C ILE A 392 -7.74 -11.81 -13.14
N GLY A 393 -7.24 -10.71 -12.52
CA GLY A 393 -5.83 -10.41 -12.39
C GLY A 393 -5.27 -11.03 -11.11
N LEU A 394 -4.28 -11.92 -11.22
CA LEU A 394 -3.68 -12.64 -10.09
C LEU A 394 -2.23 -12.22 -9.88
N PHE A 395 -1.93 -11.75 -8.68
CA PHE A 395 -0.56 -11.46 -8.22
C PHE A 395 -0.16 -12.38 -7.09
N CYS A 396 1.07 -12.93 -7.15
CA CYS A 396 1.56 -13.85 -6.15
C CYS A 396 3.04 -13.54 -5.79
N GLN A 397 3.36 -13.48 -4.51
CA GLN A 397 4.72 -13.26 -4.01
C GLN A 397 5.49 -14.56 -3.73
N SER A 398 4.95 -15.71 -4.16
CA SER A 398 5.57 -17.02 -3.91
C SER A 398 5.39 -17.90 -5.12
N ALA A 399 6.49 -18.43 -5.68
CA ALA A 399 6.41 -19.35 -6.82
C ALA A 399 5.65 -20.65 -6.48
N PRO A 400 5.89 -21.33 -5.33
CA PRO A 400 5.09 -22.50 -4.94
C PRO A 400 3.60 -22.19 -4.73
N ALA A 401 3.28 -21.01 -4.19
CA ALA A 401 1.89 -20.59 -4.04
C ALA A 401 1.24 -20.31 -5.41
N ALA A 402 1.97 -19.78 -6.39
CA ALA A 402 1.47 -19.58 -7.75
C ALA A 402 1.09 -20.91 -8.41
N VAL A 403 1.92 -21.95 -8.27
CA VAL A 403 1.61 -23.32 -8.75
C VAL A 403 0.31 -23.85 -8.14
N SER A 404 0.18 -23.76 -6.82
CA SER A 404 -1.02 -24.20 -6.09
C SER A 404 -2.28 -23.44 -6.51
N LEU A 405 -2.16 -22.13 -6.67
CA LEU A 405 -3.26 -21.25 -7.11
C LEU A 405 -3.69 -21.58 -8.55
N LEU A 406 -2.75 -21.74 -9.49
CA LEU A 406 -3.07 -22.12 -10.87
C LEU A 406 -3.78 -23.47 -10.92
N GLY A 407 -3.31 -24.49 -10.18
CA GLY A 407 -4.00 -25.77 -10.07
C GLY A 407 -5.44 -25.62 -9.53
N SER A 408 -5.65 -24.69 -8.62
CA SER A 408 -6.99 -24.42 -8.05
C SER A 408 -7.89 -23.61 -8.98
N VAL A 409 -7.33 -22.66 -9.73
CA VAL A 409 -8.03 -21.90 -10.80
C VAL A 409 -8.54 -22.86 -11.88
N ARG A 410 -7.70 -23.78 -12.32
CA ARG A 410 -8.06 -24.79 -13.34
C ARG A 410 -9.19 -25.71 -12.87
N ARG A 411 -9.10 -26.25 -11.64
CA ARG A 411 -10.15 -27.11 -11.06
C ARG A 411 -11.52 -26.42 -10.96
N ARG A 412 -11.54 -25.08 -10.93
CA ARG A 412 -12.76 -24.26 -10.90
C ARG A 412 -13.20 -23.77 -12.27
N TYR A 413 -12.49 -24.15 -13.33
CA TYR A 413 -12.74 -23.65 -14.70
C TYR A 413 -12.74 -22.11 -14.78
N LEU A 414 -11.92 -21.45 -13.95
CA LEU A 414 -11.79 -20.00 -13.97
C LEU A 414 -10.77 -19.56 -15.00
N GLY A 415 -11.05 -18.44 -15.67
CA GLY A 415 -10.12 -17.79 -16.56
C GLY A 415 -9.35 -16.66 -15.85
N LEU A 416 -8.13 -16.42 -16.31
CA LEU A 416 -7.30 -15.29 -15.86
C LEU A 416 -7.14 -14.26 -16.99
N ALA A 417 -7.13 -12.98 -16.65
CA ALA A 417 -6.61 -11.92 -17.51
C ALA A 417 -5.08 -11.92 -17.47
N HIS A 418 -4.54 -11.93 -16.24
CA HIS A 418 -3.10 -11.88 -16.00
C HIS A 418 -2.70 -12.72 -14.78
N LEU A 419 -1.49 -13.28 -14.83
CA LEU A 419 -0.77 -13.80 -13.68
C LEU A 419 0.60 -13.12 -13.61
N VAL A 420 1.00 -12.63 -12.44
CA VAL A 420 2.38 -12.18 -12.18
C VAL A 420 2.87 -12.80 -10.88
N SER A 421 3.93 -13.60 -10.97
CA SER A 421 4.61 -14.16 -9.80
C SER A 421 5.88 -13.36 -9.51
N ALA A 422 5.90 -12.61 -8.42
CA ALA A 422 6.99 -11.70 -8.09
C ALA A 422 8.12 -12.35 -7.25
N GLY A 423 7.98 -13.61 -6.84
CA GLY A 423 9.01 -14.28 -6.01
C GLY A 423 9.45 -13.43 -4.82
N ASN A 424 10.74 -13.12 -4.71
CA ASN A 424 11.30 -12.25 -3.66
C ASN A 424 10.79 -10.79 -3.71
N ARG A 425 10.02 -10.42 -4.72
CA ARG A 425 9.45 -9.07 -4.90
C ARG A 425 10.50 -7.95 -4.75
N ALA A 426 11.59 -8.06 -5.50
CA ALA A 426 12.67 -7.09 -5.42
C ALA A 426 12.28 -5.71 -5.99
N ASP A 427 11.46 -5.65 -7.07
CA ASP A 427 11.01 -4.41 -7.73
C ASP A 427 9.49 -4.42 -7.96
N VAL A 428 9.00 -5.13 -9.00
CA VAL A 428 7.58 -5.15 -9.35
C VAL A 428 6.75 -5.73 -8.21
N SER A 429 5.76 -5.00 -7.77
CA SER A 429 4.96 -5.29 -6.57
C SER A 429 3.45 -5.29 -6.86
N GLY A 430 2.66 -5.80 -5.91
CA GLY A 430 1.19 -5.70 -5.98
C GLY A 430 0.68 -4.27 -6.12
N ASN A 431 1.39 -3.27 -5.58
CA ASN A 431 1.03 -1.86 -5.75
C ASN A 431 1.12 -1.40 -7.21
N ASP A 432 2.09 -1.89 -7.95
CA ASP A 432 2.31 -1.53 -9.35
C ASP A 432 1.24 -2.19 -10.23
N LEU A 433 0.97 -3.49 -9.98
CA LEU A 433 -0.10 -4.23 -10.66
C LEU A 433 -1.49 -3.63 -10.39
N MET A 434 -1.79 -3.23 -9.14
CA MET A 434 -3.06 -2.58 -8.80
C MET A 434 -3.26 -1.27 -9.57
N GLN A 435 -2.19 -0.50 -9.81
CA GLN A 435 -2.27 0.73 -10.60
C GLN A 435 -2.55 0.45 -12.07
N PHE A 436 -1.95 -0.61 -12.65
CA PHE A 436 -2.26 -1.06 -14.00
C PHE A 436 -3.70 -1.59 -14.09
N TRP A 437 -4.11 -2.49 -13.22
CA TRP A 437 -5.45 -3.10 -13.26
C TRP A 437 -6.58 -2.11 -13.01
N GLN A 438 -6.31 -0.96 -12.41
CA GLN A 438 -7.33 0.09 -12.26
C GLN A 438 -7.88 0.54 -13.61
N ASP A 439 -7.00 0.69 -14.62
CA ASP A 439 -7.31 1.21 -15.95
C ASP A 439 -7.48 0.10 -17.00
N ASP A 440 -7.13 -1.16 -16.66
CA ASP A 440 -7.19 -2.28 -17.60
C ASP A 440 -8.62 -2.81 -17.76
N ASP A 441 -9.21 -2.65 -18.95
CA ASP A 441 -10.56 -3.12 -19.26
C ASP A 441 -10.66 -4.66 -19.33
N GLY A 442 -9.53 -5.37 -19.40
CA GLY A 442 -9.44 -6.84 -19.39
C GLY A 442 -9.66 -7.48 -18.01
N THR A 443 -9.51 -6.72 -16.94
CA THR A 443 -9.58 -7.20 -15.56
C THR A 443 -10.78 -6.62 -14.82
N ASP A 444 -11.63 -7.47 -14.24
CA ASP A 444 -12.76 -7.06 -13.39
C ASP A 444 -12.51 -7.31 -11.92
N VAL A 445 -11.67 -8.29 -11.57
CA VAL A 445 -11.36 -8.71 -10.21
C VAL A 445 -9.87 -8.82 -10.00
N VAL A 446 -9.37 -8.33 -8.89
CA VAL A 446 -7.97 -8.44 -8.52
C VAL A 446 -7.80 -9.36 -7.33
N ALA A 447 -6.95 -10.39 -7.46
CA ALA A 447 -6.60 -11.33 -6.41
C ALA A 447 -5.12 -11.22 -6.07
N LEU A 448 -4.80 -10.96 -4.80
CA LEU A 448 -3.43 -10.74 -4.32
C LEU A 448 -3.07 -11.75 -3.24
N TYR A 449 -2.05 -12.57 -3.49
CA TYR A 449 -1.37 -13.36 -2.45
C TYR A 449 -0.10 -12.62 -2.02
N LEU A 450 -0.10 -12.13 -0.78
CA LEU A 450 0.95 -11.28 -0.25
C LEU A 450 1.68 -11.94 0.93
N GLU A 451 2.99 -12.05 0.84
CA GLU A 451 3.86 -12.42 1.97
C GLU A 451 4.31 -11.19 2.77
N SER A 452 4.34 -10.04 2.11
CA SER A 452 4.57 -8.74 2.74
C SER A 452 3.89 -7.62 1.94
N ILE A 453 3.40 -6.59 2.64
CA ILE A 453 2.69 -5.46 2.01
C ILE A 453 3.66 -4.42 1.45
N GLY A 454 4.88 -4.36 1.98
CA GLY A 454 5.87 -3.34 1.63
C GLY A 454 5.58 -2.02 2.32
N ASN A 455 5.09 -1.01 1.57
CA ASN A 455 4.65 0.26 2.13
C ASN A 455 3.11 0.27 2.31
N PRO A 456 2.57 0.09 3.53
CA PRO A 456 1.13 0.00 3.76
C PRO A 456 0.37 1.30 3.44
N ARG A 457 0.99 2.47 3.57
CA ARG A 457 0.39 3.75 3.19
C ARG A 457 0.15 3.83 1.68
N LYS A 458 1.19 3.47 0.89
CA LYS A 458 1.05 3.38 -0.57
C LYS A 458 0.02 2.31 -0.93
N PHE A 459 0.08 1.14 -0.29
CA PHE A 459 -0.88 0.06 -0.49
C PHE A 459 -2.31 0.51 -0.21
N SER A 460 -2.59 1.09 0.96
CA SER A 460 -3.93 1.56 1.34
C SER A 460 -4.49 2.58 0.35
N ARG A 461 -3.67 3.56 -0.06
CA ARG A 461 -4.05 4.59 -1.04
C ARG A 461 -4.39 3.99 -2.41
N VAL A 462 -3.53 3.10 -2.93
CA VAL A 462 -3.70 2.47 -4.25
C VAL A 462 -4.88 1.49 -4.21
N ALA A 463 -4.94 0.63 -3.19
CA ALA A 463 -6.02 -0.35 -3.01
C ALA A 463 -7.40 0.34 -2.86
N ARG A 464 -7.47 1.43 -2.07
CA ARG A 464 -8.72 2.21 -1.92
C ARG A 464 -9.21 2.81 -3.24
N ARG A 465 -8.28 3.27 -4.09
CA ARG A 465 -8.61 3.80 -5.42
C ARG A 465 -9.12 2.69 -6.34
N LEU A 466 -8.43 1.56 -6.39
CA LEU A 466 -8.82 0.41 -7.18
C LEU A 466 -10.14 -0.19 -6.69
N ALA A 467 -10.32 -0.37 -5.38
CA ALA A 467 -11.52 -0.96 -4.78
C ALA A 467 -12.80 -0.15 -5.04
N ARG A 468 -12.70 1.14 -5.40
CA ARG A 468 -13.86 1.94 -5.82
C ARG A 468 -14.43 1.49 -7.17
N VAL A 469 -13.63 0.87 -8.01
CA VAL A 469 -14.02 0.46 -9.37
C VAL A 469 -14.06 -1.06 -9.53
N LYS A 470 -13.14 -1.79 -8.90
CA LYS A 470 -13.00 -3.25 -9.03
C LYS A 470 -12.75 -3.89 -7.66
N PRO A 471 -13.36 -5.05 -7.34
CA PRO A 471 -13.07 -5.76 -6.08
C PRO A 471 -11.62 -6.23 -6.03
N VAL A 472 -11.02 -6.07 -4.84
CA VAL A 472 -9.65 -6.49 -4.52
C VAL A 472 -9.71 -7.52 -3.41
N VAL A 473 -9.40 -8.77 -3.71
CA VAL A 473 -9.38 -9.89 -2.74
C VAL A 473 -7.94 -10.17 -2.34
N VAL A 474 -7.66 -10.18 -1.04
CA VAL A 474 -6.30 -10.31 -0.52
C VAL A 474 -6.18 -11.44 0.49
N VAL A 475 -5.13 -12.25 0.33
CA VAL A 475 -4.60 -13.17 1.36
C VAL A 475 -3.22 -12.66 1.78
N THR A 476 -3.00 -12.56 3.08
CA THR A 476 -1.67 -12.27 3.63
C THR A 476 -1.10 -13.52 4.32
N ALA A 477 0.06 -13.98 3.86
CA ALA A 477 0.85 -14.97 4.61
C ALA A 477 1.51 -14.29 5.82
N GLY A 478 1.80 -15.05 6.87
CA GLY A 478 2.50 -14.52 8.04
C GLY A 478 1.66 -13.63 8.96
N ARG A 479 0.33 -13.69 8.88
CA ARG A 479 -0.60 -12.99 9.81
C ARG A 479 -0.24 -13.20 11.30
N SER A 480 0.46 -14.30 11.61
CA SER A 480 0.90 -14.60 12.98
C SER A 480 2.05 -13.71 13.47
N GLY A 481 2.77 -13.00 12.58
CA GLY A 481 3.98 -12.25 12.92
C GLY A 481 5.17 -13.13 13.34
N HIS A 482 4.99 -14.45 13.39
CA HIS A 482 6.04 -15.41 13.79
C HIS A 482 6.84 -15.96 12.60
N VAL A 483 6.38 -15.76 11.39
CA VAL A 483 7.03 -16.24 10.16
C VAL A 483 7.37 -15.05 9.29
N VAL A 484 8.67 -14.80 9.12
CA VAL A 484 9.18 -13.85 8.12
C VAL A 484 9.56 -14.67 6.88
N PRO A 485 8.92 -14.44 5.73
CA PRO A 485 9.24 -15.18 4.51
C PRO A 485 10.70 -14.91 4.09
N PRO A 486 11.45 -15.93 3.70
CA PRO A 486 12.83 -15.77 3.22
C PRO A 486 12.87 -14.82 1.99
N GLY A 487 13.89 -13.98 1.93
CA GLY A 487 14.08 -13.07 0.81
C GLY A 487 13.26 -11.77 0.86
N HIS A 488 12.33 -11.64 1.82
CA HIS A 488 11.58 -10.41 2.01
C HIS A 488 12.17 -9.56 3.14
N ALA A 489 12.55 -8.32 2.83
CA ALA A 489 12.86 -7.31 3.85
C ALA A 489 11.55 -6.83 4.49
N VAL A 490 11.10 -7.49 5.55
CA VAL A 490 9.92 -7.07 6.32
C VAL A 490 10.39 -6.20 7.47
N ARG A 491 9.96 -4.94 7.51
CA ARG A 491 10.15 -4.10 8.70
C ARG A 491 9.31 -4.66 9.84
N PRO A 492 9.88 -4.85 11.05
CA PRO A 492 9.09 -5.28 12.17
C PRO A 492 8.02 -4.24 12.49
N THR A 493 6.79 -4.68 12.71
CA THR A 493 5.68 -3.83 13.18
C THR A 493 5.50 -4.02 14.68
N GLN A 494 5.24 -2.93 15.39
CA GLN A 494 4.80 -2.92 16.78
C GLN A 494 3.28 -2.75 16.89
N ALA A 495 2.63 -2.46 15.76
CA ALA A 495 1.19 -2.30 15.72
C ALA A 495 0.45 -3.62 16.00
N PRO A 496 -0.68 -3.59 16.71
CA PRO A 496 -1.53 -4.75 16.91
C PRO A 496 -1.97 -5.39 15.58
N ARG A 497 -2.13 -6.71 15.55
CA ARG A 497 -2.57 -7.44 14.33
C ARG A 497 -3.85 -6.87 13.71
N ARG A 498 -4.78 -6.44 14.55
CA ARG A 498 -6.04 -5.80 14.12
C ARG A 498 -5.82 -4.53 13.30
N THR A 499 -4.66 -3.88 13.42
CA THR A 499 -4.33 -2.68 12.63
C THR A 499 -4.27 -3.00 11.14
N LEU A 500 -3.65 -4.12 10.77
CA LEU A 500 -3.59 -4.55 9.37
C LEU A 500 -4.99 -4.88 8.82
N ASP A 501 -5.77 -5.65 9.56
CA ASP A 501 -7.14 -6.01 9.17
C ASP A 501 -8.00 -4.75 8.97
N GLU A 502 -7.83 -3.76 9.84
CA GLU A 502 -8.55 -2.49 9.75
C GLU A 502 -8.09 -1.62 8.57
N VAL A 503 -6.79 -1.55 8.29
CA VAL A 503 -6.24 -0.88 7.10
C VAL A 503 -6.83 -1.48 5.81
N MET A 504 -6.88 -2.81 5.73
CA MET A 504 -7.47 -3.51 4.59
C MET A 504 -8.96 -3.22 4.46
N ARG A 505 -9.73 -3.35 5.54
CA ARG A 505 -11.17 -3.07 5.58
C ARG A 505 -11.50 -1.64 5.13
N ARG A 506 -10.80 -0.63 5.66
CA ARG A 506 -10.98 0.79 5.28
C ARG A 506 -10.58 1.08 3.85
N SER A 507 -9.63 0.33 3.32
CA SER A 507 -9.24 0.43 1.91
C SER A 507 -10.23 -0.22 0.95
N GLY A 508 -11.29 -0.88 1.46
CA GLY A 508 -12.28 -1.60 0.66
C GLY A 508 -11.79 -2.94 0.15
N VAL A 509 -10.70 -3.44 0.73
CA VAL A 509 -10.12 -4.73 0.37
C VAL A 509 -10.91 -5.86 1.04
N VAL A 510 -11.24 -6.88 0.27
CA VAL A 510 -11.83 -8.12 0.76
C VAL A 510 -10.70 -9.00 1.29
N LEU A 511 -10.42 -8.89 2.59
CA LEU A 511 -9.40 -9.69 3.26
C LEU A 511 -9.97 -11.06 3.62
N VAL A 512 -9.27 -12.12 3.23
CA VAL A 512 -9.67 -13.52 3.46
C VAL A 512 -8.55 -14.31 4.15
N ASP A 513 -8.90 -15.45 4.77
CA ASP A 513 -7.99 -16.17 5.64
C ASP A 513 -6.99 -17.08 4.91
N ASN A 514 -7.36 -17.55 3.71
CA ASN A 514 -6.58 -18.51 2.96
C ASN A 514 -6.84 -18.40 1.45
N THR A 515 -6.03 -19.10 0.66
CA THR A 515 -6.10 -19.12 -0.81
C THR A 515 -7.38 -19.77 -1.36
N HIS A 516 -7.99 -20.70 -0.62
CA HIS A 516 -9.28 -21.27 -0.99
C HIS A 516 -10.36 -20.19 -0.98
N GLN A 517 -10.53 -19.49 0.15
CA GLN A 517 -11.49 -18.38 0.27
C GLN A 517 -11.22 -17.25 -0.73
N MET A 518 -9.93 -16.99 -1.07
CA MET A 518 -9.57 -16.00 -2.08
C MET A 518 -10.18 -16.35 -3.45
N LEU A 519 -10.06 -17.59 -3.87
CA LEU A 519 -10.62 -18.03 -5.15
C LEU A 519 -12.15 -18.17 -5.11
N GLU A 520 -12.74 -18.55 -3.96
CA GLU A 520 -14.20 -18.59 -3.79
C GLU A 520 -14.80 -17.18 -3.89
N ALA A 521 -14.18 -16.17 -3.31
CA ALA A 521 -14.62 -14.78 -3.46
C ALA A 521 -14.36 -14.26 -4.89
N ALA A 522 -13.17 -14.54 -5.46
CA ALA A 522 -12.81 -14.07 -6.79
C ALA A 522 -13.75 -14.63 -7.87
N GLN A 523 -14.17 -15.91 -7.79
CA GLN A 523 -15.12 -16.46 -8.73
C GLN A 523 -16.50 -15.81 -8.64
N LEU A 524 -16.96 -15.47 -7.43
CA LEU A 524 -18.24 -14.76 -7.27
C LEU A 524 -18.17 -13.38 -7.95
N PHE A 525 -17.15 -12.61 -7.66
CA PHE A 525 -16.98 -11.27 -8.23
C PHE A 525 -16.78 -11.28 -9.76
N ALA A 526 -16.16 -12.32 -10.30
CA ALA A 526 -15.92 -12.43 -11.74
C ALA A 526 -17.17 -12.87 -12.52
N LEU A 527 -18.08 -13.63 -11.88
CA LEU A 527 -19.18 -14.29 -12.57
C LEU A 527 -20.56 -13.66 -12.25
N GLN A 528 -20.67 -12.88 -11.16
CA GLN A 528 -21.95 -12.37 -10.69
C GLN A 528 -21.90 -10.86 -10.49
N PRO A 529 -23.05 -10.17 -10.66
CA PRO A 529 -23.17 -8.76 -10.30
C PRO A 529 -23.02 -8.57 -8.80
N LEU A 530 -22.68 -7.33 -8.38
CA LEU A 530 -22.63 -6.99 -6.98
C LEU A 530 -24.05 -6.97 -6.37
N PRO A 531 -24.24 -7.60 -5.20
CA PRO A 531 -25.56 -7.65 -4.55
C PRO A 531 -25.99 -6.25 -4.05
N PRO A 532 -27.27 -5.89 -4.24
CA PRO A 532 -27.79 -4.61 -3.74
C PRO A 532 -28.01 -4.60 -2.21
N GLY A 533 -28.07 -5.78 -1.57
CA GLY A 533 -28.30 -5.97 -0.15
C GLY A 533 -28.03 -7.41 0.30
N GLY A 534 -28.33 -7.71 1.56
CA GLY A 534 -28.01 -8.99 2.21
C GLY A 534 -29.22 -9.88 2.52
N ARG A 535 -30.41 -9.65 1.91
CA ARG A 535 -31.60 -10.49 2.12
C ARG A 535 -31.54 -11.72 1.23
N ALA A 536 -31.21 -12.87 1.82
CA ALA A 536 -30.90 -14.12 1.12
C ALA A 536 -32.12 -15.04 1.07
N ALA A 537 -32.61 -15.36 -0.11
CA ALA A 537 -33.56 -16.46 -0.31
C ALA A 537 -32.83 -17.80 -0.37
N VAL A 538 -33.39 -18.82 0.26
CA VAL A 538 -32.84 -20.18 0.30
C VAL A 538 -33.71 -21.13 -0.48
N VAL A 539 -33.13 -21.81 -1.47
CA VAL A 539 -33.74 -22.92 -2.22
C VAL A 539 -32.98 -24.20 -1.90
N ALA A 540 -33.61 -25.20 -1.33
CA ALA A 540 -32.93 -26.41 -0.87
C ALA A 540 -33.69 -27.70 -1.21
N SER A 541 -32.93 -28.83 -1.35
CA SER A 541 -33.56 -30.17 -1.60
C SER A 541 -34.29 -30.74 -0.39
N SER A 542 -33.99 -30.27 0.80
CA SER A 542 -34.61 -30.74 2.04
C SER A 542 -34.65 -29.70 3.15
N PRO A 543 -35.57 -29.83 4.16
CA PRO A 543 -35.61 -28.93 5.30
C PRO A 543 -34.27 -28.89 6.10
N SER A 544 -33.56 -29.99 6.21
CA SER A 544 -32.27 -30.05 6.93
C SER A 544 -31.17 -29.23 6.20
N MET A 545 -31.13 -29.32 4.86
CA MET A 545 -30.22 -28.51 4.06
C MET A 545 -30.58 -27.03 4.11
N ALA A 546 -31.88 -26.70 4.11
CA ALA A 546 -32.33 -25.33 4.28
C ALA A 546 -31.90 -24.75 5.62
N ALA A 547 -32.04 -25.49 6.71
CA ALA A 547 -31.63 -25.06 8.05
C ALA A 547 -30.09 -24.80 8.11
N LEU A 548 -29.30 -25.67 7.51
CA LEU A 548 -27.82 -25.49 7.42
C LEU A 548 -27.48 -24.19 6.70
N VAL A 549 -28.10 -23.93 5.55
CA VAL A 549 -27.88 -22.69 4.78
C VAL A 549 -28.32 -21.45 5.55
N GLN A 550 -29.49 -21.51 6.19
CA GLN A 550 -30.03 -20.39 6.99
C GLN A 550 -29.08 -20.03 8.16
N GLU A 551 -28.52 -21.03 8.85
CA GLU A 551 -27.51 -20.81 9.88
C GLU A 551 -26.24 -20.16 9.30
N ALA A 552 -25.74 -20.63 8.16
CA ALA A 552 -24.62 -20.03 7.49
C ALA A 552 -24.88 -18.57 7.07
N VAL A 553 -26.10 -18.28 6.57
CA VAL A 553 -26.55 -16.92 6.19
C VAL A 553 -26.49 -15.97 7.39
N VAL A 554 -27.02 -16.38 8.54
CA VAL A 554 -27.01 -15.57 9.78
C VAL A 554 -25.57 -15.38 10.28
N THR A 555 -24.76 -16.45 10.27
CA THR A 555 -23.36 -16.41 10.70
C THR A 555 -22.50 -15.47 9.82
N ALA A 556 -22.80 -15.40 8.52
CA ALA A 556 -22.12 -14.48 7.60
C ALA A 556 -22.59 -13.02 7.73
N GLY A 557 -23.54 -12.73 8.63
CA GLY A 557 -24.12 -11.39 8.84
C GLY A 557 -25.14 -10.97 7.80
N LEU A 558 -25.73 -11.94 7.09
CA LEU A 558 -26.84 -11.73 6.16
C LEU A 558 -28.19 -11.99 6.86
N THR A 559 -29.30 -11.68 6.19
CA THR A 559 -30.66 -11.92 6.70
C THR A 559 -31.39 -12.90 5.79
N VAL A 560 -32.07 -13.87 6.37
CA VAL A 560 -32.92 -14.82 5.62
C VAL A 560 -34.17 -14.09 5.12
N ALA A 561 -34.45 -14.17 3.81
CA ALA A 561 -35.63 -13.58 3.17
C ALA A 561 -36.73 -14.66 3.04
N GLY A 562 -37.81 -14.50 3.80
CA GLY A 562 -38.95 -15.39 3.77
C GLY A 562 -38.67 -16.82 4.25
N GLU A 563 -39.56 -17.75 3.91
CA GLU A 563 -39.37 -19.18 4.17
C GLU A 563 -38.53 -19.84 3.09
N ALA A 564 -37.74 -20.85 3.48
CA ALA A 564 -36.97 -21.64 2.52
C ALA A 564 -37.85 -22.41 1.55
N VAL A 565 -37.55 -22.34 0.27
CA VAL A 565 -38.24 -23.10 -0.77
C VAL A 565 -37.65 -24.50 -0.83
N ILE A 566 -38.46 -25.51 -0.57
CA ILE A 566 -38.05 -26.92 -0.63
C ILE A 566 -38.39 -27.51 -2.01
N LEU A 567 -37.38 -27.93 -2.73
CA LEU A 567 -37.47 -28.65 -4.00
C LEU A 567 -37.15 -30.14 -3.79
N PRO A 568 -38.13 -31.01 -3.61
CA PRO A 568 -37.86 -32.43 -3.45
C PRO A 568 -37.31 -33.06 -4.75
N GLU A 569 -36.65 -34.21 -4.64
CA GLU A 569 -35.96 -34.87 -5.75
C GLU A 569 -36.92 -35.29 -6.90
N ASP A 570 -38.19 -35.52 -6.61
CA ASP A 570 -39.25 -35.88 -7.57
C ASP A 570 -39.94 -34.66 -8.21
N ALA A 571 -39.49 -33.44 -7.93
CA ALA A 571 -40.07 -32.24 -8.53
C ALA A 571 -39.89 -32.27 -10.07
N ASP A 572 -41.00 -32.05 -10.77
CA ASP A 572 -40.99 -31.94 -12.22
C ASP A 572 -40.39 -30.61 -12.71
N GLU A 573 -40.11 -30.47 -13.97
CA GLU A 573 -39.48 -29.28 -14.58
C GLU A 573 -40.35 -28.02 -14.36
N GLU A 574 -41.70 -28.16 -14.44
CA GLU A 574 -42.62 -27.03 -14.26
C GLU A 574 -42.58 -26.51 -12.82
N ARG A 575 -42.54 -27.40 -11.83
CA ARG A 575 -42.45 -27.06 -10.40
C ARG A 575 -41.12 -26.38 -10.09
N VAL A 576 -40.02 -26.90 -10.62
CA VAL A 576 -38.66 -26.32 -10.48
C VAL A 576 -38.64 -24.91 -11.09
N ALA A 577 -39.11 -24.75 -12.33
CA ALA A 577 -39.15 -23.46 -13.01
C ALA A 577 -40.02 -22.42 -12.29
N ARG A 578 -41.17 -22.84 -11.79
CA ARG A 578 -42.09 -21.97 -11.00
C ARG A 578 -41.44 -21.51 -9.71
N ALA A 579 -40.83 -22.43 -8.97
CA ALA A 579 -40.17 -22.13 -7.70
C ALA A 579 -39.07 -21.07 -7.86
N PHE A 580 -38.19 -21.20 -8.86
CA PHE A 580 -37.21 -20.17 -9.16
C PHE A 580 -37.86 -18.87 -9.66
N GLY A 581 -38.90 -18.96 -10.51
CA GLY A 581 -39.67 -17.79 -10.96
C GLY A 581 -40.21 -16.96 -9.81
N ASP A 582 -40.82 -17.59 -8.83
CA ASP A 582 -41.37 -16.93 -7.65
C ASP A 582 -40.28 -16.27 -6.78
N VAL A 583 -39.18 -16.99 -6.51
CA VAL A 583 -38.05 -16.47 -5.73
C VAL A 583 -37.40 -15.24 -6.41
N TYR A 584 -37.20 -15.29 -7.71
CA TYR A 584 -36.58 -14.18 -8.44
C TYR A 584 -37.55 -13.00 -8.71
N ALA A 585 -38.86 -13.22 -8.62
CA ALA A 585 -39.87 -12.17 -8.72
C ALA A 585 -40.06 -11.40 -7.38
N ASP A 586 -39.66 -11.97 -6.24
CA ASP A 586 -39.87 -11.36 -4.94
C ASP A 586 -38.94 -10.13 -4.73
N PRO A 587 -39.48 -8.91 -4.55
CA PRO A 587 -38.70 -7.71 -4.27
C PRO A 587 -38.04 -7.71 -2.90
N GLY A 588 -38.43 -8.62 -2.00
CA GLY A 588 -37.82 -8.86 -0.69
C GLY A 588 -36.48 -9.58 -0.75
N VAL A 589 -36.09 -10.11 -1.91
CA VAL A 589 -34.85 -10.91 -2.10
C VAL A 589 -33.77 -10.10 -2.79
N ASP A 590 -32.61 -10.05 -2.20
CA ASP A 590 -31.42 -9.41 -2.78
C ASP A 590 -30.48 -10.42 -3.44
N VAL A 591 -30.35 -11.63 -2.83
CA VAL A 591 -29.44 -12.70 -3.23
C VAL A 591 -30.11 -14.07 -3.11
N VAL A 592 -29.67 -15.03 -3.94
CA VAL A 592 -30.24 -16.39 -3.93
C VAL A 592 -29.16 -17.43 -3.65
N VAL A 593 -29.41 -18.30 -2.68
CA VAL A 593 -28.57 -19.45 -2.33
C VAL A 593 -29.32 -20.73 -2.64
N THR A 594 -28.80 -21.51 -3.56
CA THR A 594 -29.40 -22.79 -3.96
C THR A 594 -28.54 -23.97 -3.52
N VAL A 595 -29.10 -24.91 -2.76
CA VAL A 595 -28.43 -26.14 -2.31
C VAL A 595 -29.27 -27.35 -2.69
N HIS A 596 -28.79 -28.18 -3.62
CA HIS A 596 -29.50 -29.36 -4.08
C HIS A 596 -28.57 -30.59 -4.09
N VAL A 597 -28.85 -31.52 -3.18
CA VAL A 597 -28.11 -32.77 -2.99
C VAL A 597 -29.13 -33.93 -3.10
N PRO A 598 -29.29 -34.56 -4.29
CA PRO A 598 -30.15 -35.71 -4.46
C PRO A 598 -29.59 -36.90 -3.67
N THR A 599 -30.45 -37.66 -3.00
CA THR A 599 -30.09 -38.81 -2.16
C THR A 599 -30.42 -40.18 -2.80
N ALA A 600 -31.40 -40.24 -3.68
CA ALA A 600 -31.89 -41.48 -4.27
C ALA A 600 -31.85 -41.52 -5.80
N GLY A 601 -31.83 -40.34 -6.44
CA GLY A 601 -31.88 -40.26 -7.93
C GLY A 601 -30.50 -40.09 -8.58
N PRO A 602 -30.43 -40.35 -9.91
CA PRO A 602 -29.25 -39.97 -10.67
C PRO A 602 -29.10 -38.45 -10.70
N ARG A 603 -27.88 -37.99 -10.92
CA ARG A 603 -27.62 -36.56 -11.11
C ARG A 603 -28.44 -36.01 -12.27
N ASP A 604 -29.17 -34.95 -12.01
CA ASP A 604 -30.07 -34.30 -12.95
C ASP A 604 -29.75 -32.82 -13.06
N ASP A 605 -29.47 -32.35 -14.27
CA ASP A 605 -29.09 -30.96 -14.52
C ASP A 605 -30.29 -29.98 -14.57
N ARG A 606 -31.56 -30.47 -14.40
CA ARG A 606 -32.79 -29.64 -14.47
C ARG A 606 -32.77 -28.47 -13.48
N VAL A 607 -32.37 -28.73 -12.24
CA VAL A 607 -32.30 -27.70 -11.18
C VAL A 607 -31.20 -26.69 -11.53
N ALA A 608 -30.05 -27.16 -11.99
CA ALA A 608 -28.94 -26.28 -12.39
C ALA A 608 -29.33 -25.36 -13.55
N GLN A 609 -29.95 -25.93 -14.60
CA GLN A 609 -30.39 -25.16 -15.78
C GLN A 609 -31.53 -24.20 -15.48
N ALA A 610 -32.48 -24.56 -14.62
CA ALA A 610 -33.56 -23.67 -14.21
C ALA A 610 -33.00 -22.49 -13.37
N LEU A 611 -32.11 -22.76 -12.43
CA LEU A 611 -31.40 -21.73 -11.67
C LEU A 611 -30.63 -20.79 -12.62
N ALA A 612 -29.84 -21.34 -13.56
CA ALA A 612 -29.05 -20.53 -14.49
C ALA A 612 -29.91 -19.59 -15.33
N ARG A 613 -31.04 -20.10 -15.89
CA ARG A 613 -32.00 -19.29 -16.67
C ARG A 613 -32.66 -18.19 -15.84
N ALA A 614 -33.09 -18.51 -14.61
CA ALA A 614 -33.73 -17.52 -13.73
C ALA A 614 -32.75 -16.44 -13.27
N ALA A 615 -31.53 -16.84 -12.89
CA ALA A 615 -30.47 -15.91 -12.50
C ALA A 615 -30.07 -14.98 -13.64
N ALA A 616 -29.83 -15.52 -14.84
CA ALA A 616 -29.47 -14.73 -16.03
C ALA A 616 -30.56 -13.71 -16.41
N GLY A 617 -31.84 -14.09 -16.32
CA GLY A 617 -32.95 -13.21 -16.63
C GLY A 617 -33.23 -12.10 -15.60
N SER A 618 -32.82 -12.31 -14.33
CA SER A 618 -33.09 -11.36 -13.24
C SER A 618 -31.92 -10.38 -12.93
N GLY A 619 -30.70 -10.77 -13.26
CA GLY A 619 -29.50 -10.02 -12.85
C GLY A 619 -29.20 -10.01 -11.35
N ARG A 620 -29.88 -10.89 -10.55
CA ARG A 620 -29.63 -11.02 -9.10
C ARG A 620 -28.44 -11.92 -8.82
N THR A 621 -27.64 -11.53 -7.81
CA THR A 621 -26.50 -12.32 -7.36
C THR A 621 -26.95 -13.68 -6.83
N SER A 622 -26.38 -14.75 -7.38
CA SER A 622 -26.79 -16.12 -7.12
C SER A 622 -25.58 -17.02 -6.89
N VAL A 623 -25.69 -17.97 -5.96
CA VAL A 623 -24.69 -18.99 -5.67
C VAL A 623 -25.32 -20.36 -5.58
N ALA A 624 -24.56 -21.39 -5.94
CA ALA A 624 -25.07 -22.76 -5.98
C ALA A 624 -24.16 -23.75 -5.25
N CYS A 625 -24.74 -24.71 -4.52
CA CYS A 625 -24.08 -25.91 -4.02
C CYS A 625 -24.84 -27.10 -4.57
N LEU A 626 -24.40 -27.60 -5.71
CA LEU A 626 -25.04 -28.71 -6.39
C LEU A 626 -24.05 -29.89 -6.46
N LEU A 627 -24.53 -31.09 -6.13
CA LEU A 627 -23.66 -32.27 -6.03
C LEU A 627 -22.86 -32.50 -7.32
N GLY A 628 -21.54 -32.52 -7.21
CA GLY A 628 -20.61 -32.78 -8.31
C GLY A 628 -20.36 -31.59 -9.24
N LEU A 629 -20.89 -30.38 -8.96
CA LEU A 629 -20.55 -29.15 -9.66
C LEU A 629 -19.60 -28.30 -8.79
N HIS A 630 -18.61 -27.68 -9.40
CA HIS A 630 -17.68 -26.79 -8.74
C HIS A 630 -17.14 -25.75 -9.72
N GLY A 631 -17.12 -24.46 -9.31
CA GLY A 631 -16.59 -23.38 -10.15
C GLY A 631 -17.56 -22.91 -11.24
N ALA A 632 -16.99 -22.49 -12.36
CA ALA A 632 -17.73 -22.04 -13.54
C ALA A 632 -18.07 -23.21 -14.46
N THR A 633 -19.26 -23.77 -14.33
CA THR A 633 -19.66 -24.96 -15.10
C THR A 633 -20.71 -24.64 -16.16
N PRO A 634 -20.72 -25.35 -17.31
CA PRO A 634 -21.71 -25.13 -18.38
C PRO A 634 -23.16 -25.33 -17.93
N GLN A 635 -23.40 -26.26 -16.99
CA GLN A 635 -24.74 -26.56 -16.47
C GLN A 635 -25.38 -25.37 -15.73
N LEU A 636 -24.56 -24.49 -15.21
CA LEU A 636 -24.98 -23.28 -14.47
C LEU A 636 -24.81 -22.02 -15.32
N THR A 637 -24.69 -22.14 -16.64
CA THR A 637 -24.53 -21.04 -17.59
C THR A 637 -25.77 -20.90 -18.48
N ALA A 638 -26.29 -19.66 -18.59
CA ALA A 638 -27.43 -19.35 -19.48
C ALA A 638 -27.25 -17.93 -20.07
N PRO A 639 -27.79 -17.66 -21.28
CA PRO A 639 -27.79 -16.32 -21.85
C PRO A 639 -28.76 -15.40 -21.11
N ASP A 640 -28.38 -14.15 -20.92
CA ASP A 640 -29.25 -13.07 -20.46
C ASP A 640 -30.09 -12.48 -21.63
N ALA A 641 -30.85 -11.42 -21.37
CA ALA A 641 -31.70 -10.77 -22.38
C ALA A 641 -30.94 -10.20 -23.58
N ASP A 642 -29.64 -9.86 -23.40
CA ASP A 642 -28.76 -9.36 -24.43
C ASP A 642 -27.95 -10.47 -25.14
N GLY A 643 -28.20 -11.74 -24.76
CA GLY A 643 -27.51 -12.90 -25.29
C GLY A 643 -26.13 -13.16 -24.66
N LEU A 644 -25.74 -12.42 -23.63
CA LEU A 644 -24.49 -12.63 -22.92
C LEU A 644 -24.60 -13.82 -21.97
N LEU A 645 -23.60 -14.68 -21.99
CA LEU A 645 -23.56 -15.84 -21.10
C LEU A 645 -23.30 -15.41 -19.66
N ARG A 646 -24.22 -15.80 -18.76
CA ARG A 646 -24.11 -15.59 -17.31
C ARG A 646 -23.96 -16.93 -16.60
N THR A 647 -23.01 -17.03 -15.71
CA THR A 647 -22.71 -18.27 -14.98
C THR A 647 -22.97 -18.06 -13.48
N VAL A 648 -23.75 -18.95 -12.89
CA VAL A 648 -23.86 -19.03 -11.42
C VAL A 648 -22.69 -19.87 -10.90
N PRO A 649 -21.83 -19.34 -10.03
CA PRO A 649 -20.71 -20.10 -9.49
C PRO A 649 -21.18 -21.21 -8.57
N ALA A 650 -20.57 -22.40 -8.75
CA ALA A 650 -20.80 -23.56 -7.90
C ALA A 650 -19.74 -23.66 -6.81
N TYR A 651 -20.17 -23.99 -5.58
CA TYR A 651 -19.34 -24.17 -4.40
C TYR A 651 -19.42 -25.59 -3.88
N THR A 652 -18.36 -26.03 -3.19
CA THR A 652 -18.33 -27.38 -2.61
C THR A 652 -19.22 -27.48 -1.38
N THR A 653 -19.27 -26.41 -0.58
CA THR A 653 -20.06 -26.33 0.66
C THR A 653 -20.98 -25.11 0.68
N PRO A 654 -22.13 -25.18 1.34
CA PRO A 654 -22.98 -23.99 1.54
C PRO A 654 -22.28 -22.86 2.29
N GLU A 655 -21.43 -23.21 3.27
CA GLU A 655 -20.70 -22.27 4.08
C GLU A 655 -19.73 -21.44 3.24
N ASP A 656 -18.99 -22.05 2.29
CA ASP A 656 -18.11 -21.34 1.38
C ASP A 656 -18.89 -20.38 0.47
N ALA A 657 -20.02 -20.85 -0.09
CA ALA A 657 -20.90 -20.04 -0.92
C ALA A 657 -21.44 -18.81 -0.18
N VAL A 658 -21.93 -19.01 1.03
CA VAL A 658 -22.51 -17.94 1.85
C VAL A 658 -21.43 -17.00 2.38
N LEU A 659 -20.25 -17.50 2.72
CA LEU A 659 -19.12 -16.68 3.14
C LEU A 659 -18.68 -15.72 2.01
N ALA A 660 -18.52 -16.24 0.78
CA ALA A 660 -18.20 -15.43 -0.40
C ALA A 660 -19.28 -14.38 -0.67
N LEU A 661 -20.56 -14.77 -0.52
CA LEU A 661 -21.70 -13.87 -0.66
C LEU A 661 -21.70 -12.75 0.39
N GLY A 662 -21.43 -13.08 1.66
CA GLY A 662 -21.29 -12.10 2.74
C GLY A 662 -20.15 -11.10 2.49
N GLN A 663 -19.04 -11.56 1.91
CA GLN A 663 -17.94 -10.68 1.48
C GLN A 663 -18.38 -9.74 0.36
N ALA A 664 -19.12 -10.24 -0.63
CA ALA A 664 -19.64 -9.43 -1.73
C ALA A 664 -20.63 -8.37 -1.26
N VAL A 665 -21.52 -8.70 -0.32
CA VAL A 665 -22.47 -7.74 0.29
C VAL A 665 -21.72 -6.64 1.06
N ARG A 666 -20.73 -7.02 1.88
CA ARG A 666 -19.90 -6.03 2.60
C ARG A 666 -19.14 -5.12 1.65
N TYR A 667 -18.56 -5.68 0.58
CA TYR A 667 -17.86 -4.88 -0.43
C TYR A 667 -18.81 -3.94 -1.19
N ALA A 668 -20.00 -4.42 -1.58
CA ALA A 668 -21.00 -3.60 -2.26
C ALA A 668 -21.46 -2.43 -1.37
N ALA A 669 -21.74 -2.69 -0.08
CA ALA A 669 -22.06 -1.67 0.91
C ALA A 669 -20.90 -0.68 1.10
N TRP A 670 -19.65 -1.18 1.16
CA TRP A 670 -18.48 -0.32 1.22
C TRP A 670 -18.37 0.55 -0.05
N ARG A 671 -18.54 -0.01 -1.23
CA ARG A 671 -18.41 0.70 -2.50
C ARG A 671 -19.46 1.80 -2.68
N SER A 672 -20.70 1.58 -2.25
CA SER A 672 -21.82 2.54 -2.35
C SER A 672 -21.88 3.55 -1.21
N GLY A 673 -21.19 3.29 -0.08
CA GLY A 673 -21.21 4.15 1.10
C GLY A 673 -20.45 5.46 0.92
N ASP A 674 -20.80 6.45 1.74
CA ASP A 674 -20.02 7.68 1.86
C ASP A 674 -18.62 7.38 2.43
N ARG A 675 -17.61 8.03 1.90
CA ARG A 675 -16.20 7.88 2.33
C ARG A 675 -15.68 9.08 3.09
N GLY A 676 -16.48 10.10 3.22
CA GLY A 676 -16.13 11.34 3.88
C GLY A 676 -15.03 12.14 3.19
N THR A 677 -14.63 13.19 3.84
CA THR A 677 -13.52 14.07 3.46
C THR A 677 -12.42 14.01 4.51
N LEU A 678 -11.16 14.26 4.10
CA LEU A 678 -10.06 14.36 5.06
C LEU A 678 -10.36 15.42 6.12
N VAL A 679 -10.09 15.10 7.38
CA VAL A 679 -10.32 16.03 8.48
C VAL A 679 -9.26 17.14 8.47
N HIS A 680 -9.71 18.39 8.51
CA HIS A 680 -8.86 19.58 8.61
C HIS A 680 -9.37 20.50 9.73
N PRO A 681 -9.23 20.13 11.01
CA PRO A 681 -9.71 20.95 12.10
C PRO A 681 -8.96 22.29 12.13
N GLN A 682 -9.70 23.37 12.32
CA GLN A 682 -9.11 24.71 12.38
C GLN A 682 -8.30 24.88 13.67
N GLY A 683 -7.25 25.72 13.61
CA GLY A 683 -6.43 26.04 14.78
C GLY A 683 -5.36 25.00 15.11
N VAL A 684 -5.05 24.07 14.19
CA VAL A 684 -3.89 23.18 14.30
C VAL A 684 -2.67 23.88 13.71
N HIS A 685 -1.64 24.08 14.54
CA HIS A 685 -0.43 24.82 14.21
C HIS A 685 0.79 23.89 14.11
N ALA A 686 0.73 22.87 13.26
CA ALA A 686 1.73 21.82 13.12
C ALA A 686 3.16 22.35 12.88
N ARG A 687 3.31 23.45 12.11
CA ARG A 687 4.63 24.06 11.86
C ARG A 687 5.25 24.64 13.14
N THR A 688 4.46 25.26 13.99
CA THR A 688 4.94 25.79 15.26
C THR A 688 5.28 24.66 16.22
N ALA A 689 4.44 23.61 16.24
CA ALA A 689 4.67 22.39 17.00
C ALA A 689 6.00 21.71 16.61
N ARG A 690 6.29 21.58 15.32
CA ARG A 690 7.55 20.99 14.84
C ARG A 690 8.76 21.80 15.30
N ARG A 691 8.76 23.12 15.14
CA ARG A 691 9.86 23.97 15.61
C ARG A 691 10.10 23.84 17.11
N LEU A 692 9.02 23.71 17.88
CA LEU A 692 9.09 23.52 19.32
C LEU A 692 9.71 22.17 19.67
N ILE A 693 9.30 21.10 19.00
CA ILE A 693 9.92 19.76 19.16
C ILE A 693 11.40 19.79 18.78
N ASP A 694 11.76 20.43 17.67
CA ASP A 694 13.15 20.55 17.23
C ASP A 694 14.01 21.26 18.29
N SER A 695 13.50 22.35 18.90
CA SER A 695 14.22 23.05 19.97
C SER A 695 14.42 22.16 21.21
N TRP A 696 13.41 21.41 21.62
CA TRP A 696 13.50 20.49 22.76
C TRP A 696 14.47 19.33 22.50
N LEU A 697 14.49 18.81 21.27
CA LEU A 697 15.46 17.78 20.88
C LEU A 697 16.88 18.33 20.85
N GLU A 698 17.10 19.58 20.40
CA GLU A 698 18.40 20.25 20.43
C GLU A 698 18.89 20.49 21.84
N GLU A 699 18.05 21.02 22.72
CA GLU A 699 18.34 21.20 24.14
C GLU A 699 18.76 19.89 24.83
N ALA A 700 18.12 18.77 24.45
CA ALA A 700 18.42 17.46 25.01
C ALA A 700 19.60 16.72 24.32
N GLY A 701 20.26 17.32 23.33
CA GLY A 701 21.35 16.70 22.58
C GLY A 701 20.91 15.69 21.53
N ARG A 702 19.70 15.83 20.97
CA ARG A 702 19.08 14.99 19.93
C ARG A 702 19.06 13.49 20.27
N PRO A 703 18.46 13.08 21.41
CA PRO A 703 18.31 11.67 21.73
C PRO A 703 17.38 10.96 20.74
N ALA A 704 17.54 9.65 20.60
CA ALA A 704 16.63 8.83 19.79
C ALA A 704 15.15 8.92 20.26
N VAL A 705 14.95 9.05 21.59
CA VAL A 705 13.65 9.22 22.24
C VAL A 705 13.78 10.20 23.39
N LEU A 706 12.88 11.15 23.46
CA LEU A 706 12.74 12.13 24.55
C LEU A 706 11.30 12.05 25.11
N ASP A 707 11.16 11.70 26.38
CA ASP A 707 9.87 11.80 27.09
C ASP A 707 9.60 13.26 27.44
N LEU A 708 8.45 13.79 27.00
CA LEU A 708 8.04 15.14 27.34
C LEU A 708 7.41 15.16 28.73
N GLY A 709 7.81 16.13 29.54
CA GLY A 709 7.11 16.43 30.79
C GLY A 709 5.68 16.95 30.58
N PRO A 710 4.83 16.98 31.62
CA PRO A 710 3.44 17.42 31.49
C PRO A 710 3.28 18.78 30.83
N ASP A 711 4.10 19.75 31.20
CA ASP A 711 4.01 21.14 30.70
C ASP A 711 4.32 21.20 29.19
N ARG A 712 5.40 20.55 28.72
CA ARG A 712 5.75 20.48 27.30
C ARG A 712 4.70 19.70 26.50
N THR A 713 4.12 18.63 27.09
CA THR A 713 3.03 17.88 26.48
C THR A 713 1.77 18.74 26.30
N ALA A 714 1.40 19.50 27.35
CA ALA A 714 0.26 20.42 27.28
C ALA A 714 0.47 21.56 26.28
N GLU A 715 1.69 22.13 26.22
CA GLU A 715 2.07 23.14 25.22
C GLU A 715 1.97 22.61 23.78
N LEU A 716 2.46 21.40 23.53
CA LEU A 716 2.35 20.75 22.24
C LEU A 716 0.89 20.54 21.82
N LEU A 717 0.05 20.04 22.74
CA LEU A 717 -1.37 19.77 22.49
C LEU A 717 -2.17 21.06 22.28
N ALA A 718 -1.85 22.13 22.99
CA ALA A 718 -2.49 23.45 22.82
C ALA A 718 -2.30 23.97 21.38
N LEU A 719 -1.17 23.69 20.73
CA LEU A 719 -0.93 24.03 19.33
C LEU A 719 -1.80 23.22 18.35
N ALA A 720 -2.36 22.10 18.81
CA ALA A 720 -3.37 21.34 18.06
C ALA A 720 -4.81 21.74 18.45
N GLY A 721 -4.98 22.70 19.39
CA GLY A 721 -6.28 23.08 19.93
C GLY A 721 -6.86 22.05 20.89
N VAL A 722 -6.03 21.16 21.46
CA VAL A 722 -6.40 20.19 22.50
C VAL A 722 -5.88 20.71 23.86
N HIS A 723 -6.79 20.97 24.76
CA HIS A 723 -6.45 21.53 26.08
C HIS A 723 -6.52 20.46 27.16
N VAL A 724 -5.41 20.25 27.86
CA VAL A 724 -5.37 19.41 29.06
C VAL A 724 -5.94 20.22 30.23
N LEU A 725 -6.83 19.58 30.98
CA LEU A 725 -7.46 20.22 32.12
C LEU A 725 -6.40 20.61 33.20
N ALA A 726 -6.46 21.83 33.66
CA ALA A 726 -5.44 22.37 34.54
C ALA A 726 -5.24 21.52 35.79
N SER A 727 -3.98 21.19 36.09
CA SER A 727 -3.55 20.53 37.32
C SER A 727 -2.35 21.25 37.94
N VAL A 728 -2.19 21.13 39.25
CA VAL A 728 -1.12 21.75 40.01
C VAL A 728 -0.44 20.68 40.86
N PRO A 729 0.87 20.44 40.68
CA PRO A 729 1.62 19.56 41.55
C PRO A 729 1.76 20.18 42.96
N VAL A 730 1.60 19.35 43.98
CA VAL A 730 1.59 19.79 45.38
C VAL A 730 2.35 18.78 46.27
N HIS A 731 3.00 19.28 47.32
CA HIS A 731 3.79 18.46 48.26
C HIS A 731 3.09 18.25 49.60
N ASP A 732 2.20 19.16 49.99
CA ASP A 732 1.50 19.12 51.27
C ASP A 732 0.06 19.62 51.16
N ALA A 733 -0.64 19.61 52.32
CA ALA A 733 -2.02 19.99 52.39
C ALA A 733 -2.23 21.50 52.19
N ASP A 734 -1.28 22.36 52.58
CA ASP A 734 -1.42 23.81 52.44
C ASP A 734 -1.25 24.21 50.96
N GLU A 735 -0.27 23.65 50.27
CA GLU A 735 -0.13 23.79 48.81
C GLU A 735 -1.36 23.28 48.07
N ALA A 736 -1.92 22.12 48.50
CA ALA A 736 -3.11 21.56 47.88
C ALA A 736 -4.33 22.47 47.99
N VAL A 737 -4.59 23.03 49.19
CA VAL A 737 -5.70 23.99 49.39
C VAL A 737 -5.49 25.24 48.55
N ALA A 738 -4.29 25.83 48.56
CA ALA A 738 -3.99 26.98 47.74
C ALA A 738 -4.15 26.73 46.24
N ALA A 739 -3.85 25.50 45.78
CA ALA A 739 -4.07 25.08 44.41
C ALA A 739 -5.57 24.96 44.10
N ALA A 740 -6.37 24.35 45.01
CA ALA A 740 -7.82 24.20 44.85
C ALA A 740 -8.55 25.54 44.82
N GLU A 741 -8.13 26.51 45.64
CA GLU A 741 -8.68 27.88 45.61
C GLU A 741 -8.46 28.58 44.26
N ARG A 742 -7.33 28.33 43.62
CA ARG A 742 -7.03 28.87 42.27
C ARG A 742 -7.80 28.17 41.17
N LEU A 743 -7.96 26.84 41.28
CA LEU A 743 -8.63 26.02 40.26
C LEU A 743 -10.15 26.12 40.32
N GLY A 744 -10.69 26.44 41.52
CA GLY A 744 -12.13 26.42 41.82
C GLY A 744 -12.61 25.02 42.28
N TRP A 745 -13.53 25.04 43.26
CA TRP A 745 -14.12 23.82 43.79
C TRP A 745 -15.30 23.31 42.93
N PRO A 746 -15.57 22.00 42.83
CA PRO A 746 -14.80 20.88 43.41
C PRO A 746 -13.49 20.58 42.63
N VAL A 747 -12.59 19.85 43.31
CA VAL A 747 -11.30 19.42 42.72
C VAL A 747 -11.13 17.91 42.84
N ALA A 748 -10.18 17.35 42.03
CA ALA A 748 -9.67 16.01 42.18
C ALA A 748 -8.26 16.04 42.77
N LEU A 749 -7.97 15.17 43.75
CA LEU A 749 -6.63 14.90 44.26
C LEU A 749 -6.12 13.61 43.72
N LYS A 750 -4.90 13.58 43.20
CA LYS A 750 -4.27 12.41 42.56
C LYS A 750 -2.86 12.18 43.08
N SER A 751 -2.50 10.92 43.25
CA SER A 751 -1.10 10.55 43.50
C SER A 751 -0.33 10.52 42.20
N THR A 752 0.88 11.09 42.19
CA THR A 752 1.83 11.02 41.07
C THR A 752 2.70 9.74 41.11
N VAL A 753 2.63 8.99 42.21
CA VAL A 753 3.37 7.75 42.41
C VAL A 753 2.85 6.67 41.41
N PRO A 754 3.70 6.03 40.61
CA PRO A 754 3.28 5.09 39.53
C PRO A 754 2.38 3.95 40.02
N ALA A 755 2.61 3.42 41.23
CA ALA A 755 1.82 2.33 41.82
C ALA A 755 0.38 2.72 42.20
N LEU A 756 0.12 4.02 42.42
CA LEU A 756 -1.18 4.57 42.84
C LEU A 756 -1.82 5.45 41.77
N ARG A 757 -1.05 5.84 40.78
CA ARG A 757 -1.53 6.70 39.70
C ARG A 757 -2.66 6.03 38.96
N HIS A 758 -3.79 6.70 38.81
CA HIS A 758 -5.01 6.21 38.18
C HIS A 758 -5.75 5.07 38.94
N ARG A 759 -5.30 4.72 40.16
CA ARG A 759 -5.85 3.65 40.96
C ARG A 759 -6.79 4.21 42.04
N SER A 760 -8.04 4.50 41.64
CA SER A 760 -9.08 4.94 42.59
C SER A 760 -9.45 3.82 43.58
N ASP A 761 -9.36 2.56 43.15
CA ASP A 761 -9.59 1.36 43.97
C ASP A 761 -8.56 1.20 45.11
N LEU A 762 -7.34 1.68 44.92
CA LEU A 762 -6.30 1.74 45.96
C LEU A 762 -6.27 3.08 46.70
N GLY A 763 -7.19 3.99 46.43
CA GLY A 763 -7.27 5.29 47.09
C GLY A 763 -6.25 6.30 46.56
N GLY A 764 -5.56 6.04 45.45
CA GLY A 764 -4.63 6.97 44.84
C GLY A 764 -5.26 8.16 44.12
N VAL A 765 -6.57 8.14 43.94
CA VAL A 765 -7.36 9.22 43.33
C VAL A 765 -8.58 9.51 44.21
N ARG A 766 -8.80 10.75 44.54
CA ARG A 766 -9.99 11.29 45.25
C ARG A 766 -10.71 12.24 44.29
N LEU A 767 -11.98 12.06 44.09
CA LEU A 767 -12.83 12.87 43.21
C LEU A 767 -13.88 13.63 44.03
N ASP A 768 -14.39 14.71 43.43
CA ASP A 768 -15.47 15.54 44.02
C ASP A 768 -15.15 16.09 45.43
N VAL A 769 -13.91 16.50 45.64
CA VAL A 769 -13.49 17.13 46.88
C VAL A 769 -14.02 18.58 46.91
N HIS A 770 -14.89 18.90 47.83
CA HIS A 770 -15.66 20.14 47.79
C HIS A 770 -15.10 21.28 48.69
N ASP A 771 -14.28 20.97 49.68
CA ASP A 771 -13.77 21.96 50.59
C ASP A 771 -12.36 21.67 51.13
N ALA A 772 -11.77 22.66 51.77
CA ALA A 772 -10.40 22.63 52.29
C ALA A 772 -10.21 21.61 53.45
N ALA A 773 -11.27 21.28 54.23
CA ALA A 773 -11.16 20.35 55.35
C ALA A 773 -11.12 18.90 54.81
N GLU A 774 -11.96 18.59 53.85
CA GLU A 774 -11.97 17.33 53.14
C GLU A 774 -10.64 17.11 52.42
N LEU A 775 -10.17 18.11 51.62
CA LEU A 775 -8.90 18.02 50.88
C LEU A 775 -7.72 17.77 51.82
N ARG A 776 -7.65 18.40 52.99
CA ARG A 776 -6.57 18.17 53.96
C ARG A 776 -6.57 16.74 54.50
N ALA A 777 -7.76 16.19 54.79
CA ALA A 777 -7.90 14.81 55.24
C ALA A 777 -7.47 13.82 54.16
N ASP A 778 -7.88 14.05 52.90
CA ASP A 778 -7.52 13.22 51.75
C ASP A 778 -6.05 13.27 51.45
N VAL A 779 -5.40 14.45 51.48
CA VAL A 779 -3.95 14.60 51.31
C VAL A 779 -3.20 13.77 52.33
N ALA A 780 -3.58 13.79 53.61
CA ALA A 780 -2.94 13.02 54.65
C ALA A 780 -3.02 11.49 54.36
N GLN A 781 -4.21 11.01 53.94
CA GLN A 781 -4.40 9.61 53.61
C GLN A 781 -3.60 9.16 52.37
N VAL A 782 -3.63 9.98 51.32
CA VAL A 782 -2.93 9.62 50.07
C VAL A 782 -1.42 9.65 50.23
N LEU A 783 -0.89 10.57 51.06
CA LEU A 783 0.54 10.62 51.43
C LEU A 783 0.95 9.38 52.22
N GLU A 784 0.12 8.90 53.16
CA GLU A 784 0.36 7.68 53.92
C GLU A 784 0.39 6.44 52.97
N LEU A 785 -0.55 6.37 52.06
CA LEU A 785 -0.56 5.30 51.04
C LEU A 785 0.61 5.37 50.08
N ALA A 786 1.12 6.57 49.77
CA ALA A 786 2.24 6.78 48.88
C ALA A 786 3.62 6.53 49.52
N ALA A 787 3.70 6.63 50.87
CA ALA A 787 4.96 6.54 51.62
C ALA A 787 5.81 5.28 51.35
N PRO A 788 5.23 4.07 51.17
CA PRO A 788 6.01 2.85 50.80
C PRO A 788 6.57 2.90 49.38
N HIS A 789 6.09 3.79 48.52
CA HIS A 789 6.40 3.84 47.10
C HIS A 789 7.08 5.17 46.73
N ALA A 790 7.93 5.72 47.62
CA ALA A 790 8.50 7.06 47.52
C ALA A 790 8.74 7.58 46.10
N PRO A 791 8.29 8.78 45.69
CA PRO A 791 8.57 9.35 44.38
C PRO A 791 10.06 9.61 44.20
N ALA A 792 10.50 9.67 42.91
CA ALA A 792 11.88 10.05 42.57
C ALA A 792 12.22 11.41 43.22
N GLU A 793 13.46 11.61 43.69
CA GLU A 793 13.90 12.84 44.35
C GLU A 793 13.48 14.09 43.59
N GLY A 794 12.82 15.03 44.27
CA GLY A 794 12.38 16.31 43.72
C GLY A 794 11.03 16.36 42.99
N ARG A 795 10.29 15.24 42.89
CA ARG A 795 8.95 15.21 42.30
C ARG A 795 7.86 15.33 43.37
N ALA A 796 6.90 16.23 43.16
CA ALA A 796 5.74 16.37 44.02
C ALA A 796 4.95 15.02 44.04
N PRO A 797 4.60 14.49 45.26
CA PRO A 797 3.92 13.19 45.37
C PRO A 797 2.46 13.23 44.98
N LEU A 798 1.86 14.43 44.87
CA LEU A 798 0.45 14.66 44.64
C LEU A 798 0.24 15.73 43.55
N GLU A 799 -0.93 15.70 42.94
CA GLU A 799 -1.44 16.79 42.10
C GLU A 799 -2.92 17.07 42.40
N VAL A 800 -3.28 18.36 42.41
CA VAL A 800 -4.66 18.83 42.49
C VAL A 800 -5.10 19.27 41.10
N GLN A 801 -6.21 18.74 40.62
CA GLN A 801 -6.73 19.03 39.28
C GLN A 801 -8.17 19.57 39.36
N ALA A 802 -8.52 20.49 38.47
CA ALA A 802 -9.91 20.93 38.32
C ALA A 802 -10.80 19.72 38.01
N MET A 803 -12.01 19.68 38.60
CA MET A 803 -12.95 18.59 38.39
C MET A 803 -13.60 18.68 37.00
N ALA A 804 -13.56 17.59 36.23
CA ALA A 804 -14.30 17.48 34.99
C ALA A 804 -15.78 17.14 35.27
N PRO A 805 -16.72 17.55 34.43
CA PRO A 805 -18.10 17.10 34.52
C PRO A 805 -18.19 15.56 34.48
N HIS A 806 -19.25 15.00 35.10
CA HIS A 806 -19.47 13.54 35.02
C HIS A 806 -19.63 13.07 33.57
N GLY A 807 -18.99 11.96 33.24
CA GLY A 807 -18.99 11.43 31.91
C GLY A 807 -18.38 10.03 31.79
N VAL A 808 -18.11 9.59 30.59
CA VAL A 808 -17.47 8.31 30.28
C VAL A 808 -16.00 8.56 29.94
N ALA A 809 -15.11 7.89 30.67
CA ALA A 809 -13.68 7.92 30.40
C ALA A 809 -13.37 7.14 29.12
N THR A 810 -12.60 7.75 28.22
CA THR A 810 -12.08 7.17 26.99
C THR A 810 -10.57 7.35 26.92
N VAL A 811 -9.91 6.62 26.02
CA VAL A 811 -8.47 6.72 25.75
C VAL A 811 -8.24 6.90 24.26
N ILE A 812 -7.36 7.85 23.92
CA ILE A 812 -6.86 8.08 22.56
C ILE A 812 -5.36 7.87 22.62
N ARG A 813 -4.85 6.99 21.74
CA ARG A 813 -3.42 6.69 21.61
C ARG A 813 -2.96 6.96 20.19
N SER A 814 -1.76 7.47 20.03
CA SER A 814 -1.04 7.51 18.75
C SER A 814 0.34 6.93 18.96
N SER A 815 0.79 6.10 18.06
CA SER A 815 2.16 5.55 18.05
C SER A 815 2.71 5.53 16.64
N GLU A 816 3.96 5.96 16.48
CA GLU A 816 4.66 5.84 15.20
C GLU A 816 5.13 4.40 15.02
N ASP A 817 4.57 3.72 14.03
CA ASP A 817 4.96 2.36 13.65
C ASP A 817 5.91 2.39 12.46
N PRO A 818 7.02 1.63 12.48
CA PRO A 818 8.00 1.61 11.39
C PRO A 818 7.41 1.21 10.04
N LEU A 819 6.32 0.43 10.05
CA LEU A 819 5.66 -0.08 8.87
C LEU A 819 4.48 0.80 8.43
N PHE A 820 3.58 1.15 9.37
CA PHE A 820 2.33 1.84 9.08
C PHE A 820 2.43 3.37 9.19
N GLY A 821 3.48 3.90 9.83
CA GLY A 821 3.51 5.29 10.27
C GLY A 821 2.61 5.51 11.49
N PRO A 822 1.97 6.68 11.67
CA PRO A 822 1.14 6.91 12.84
C PRO A 822 -0.09 6.00 12.85
N VAL A 823 -0.20 5.20 13.89
CA VAL A 823 -1.34 4.35 14.20
C VAL A 823 -2.10 4.96 15.36
N LEU A 824 -3.38 5.27 15.14
CA LEU A 824 -4.29 5.74 16.18
C LEU A 824 -5.01 4.56 16.82
N GLY A 825 -5.18 4.60 18.14
CA GLY A 825 -5.99 3.68 18.92
C GLY A 825 -7.05 4.45 19.69
N PHE A 826 -8.28 3.95 19.72
CA PHE A 826 -9.40 4.52 20.49
C PHE A 826 -10.17 3.42 21.23
N GLY A 827 -10.56 3.69 22.46
CA GLY A 827 -11.44 2.84 23.27
C GLY A 827 -11.93 3.53 24.53
N LEU A 828 -12.75 2.84 25.31
CA LEU A 828 -13.13 3.32 26.64
C LEU A 828 -11.95 3.13 27.61
N GLY A 829 -11.82 4.04 28.57
CA GLY A 829 -10.79 3.97 29.61
C GLY A 829 -11.08 2.87 30.64
N GLY A 830 -10.02 2.35 31.24
CA GLY A 830 -10.02 1.36 32.32
C GLY A 830 -9.36 0.04 31.97
N ASP A 831 -8.85 -0.68 32.95
CA ASP A 831 -8.07 -1.92 32.84
C ASP A 831 -8.81 -3.02 32.08
N THR A 832 -10.14 -3.07 32.18
CA THR A 832 -10.98 -4.05 31.49
C THR A 832 -10.90 -3.91 29.97
N THR A 833 -10.82 -2.68 29.47
CA THR A 833 -10.72 -2.41 28.01
C THR A 833 -9.39 -2.90 27.46
N ASP A 834 -8.30 -2.67 28.18
CA ASP A 834 -6.97 -3.16 27.80
C ASP A 834 -6.90 -4.68 27.83
N LEU A 835 -7.46 -5.32 28.88
CA LEU A 835 -7.53 -6.79 29.01
C LEU A 835 -8.37 -7.45 27.91
N LEU A 836 -9.52 -6.86 27.55
CA LEU A 836 -10.41 -7.40 26.51
C LEU A 836 -9.96 -7.00 25.09
N GLY A 837 -9.04 -6.05 24.95
CA GLY A 837 -8.59 -5.52 23.67
C GLY A 837 -9.73 -4.85 22.88
N ASP A 838 -10.70 -4.22 23.57
CA ASP A 838 -11.85 -3.51 22.95
C ASP A 838 -11.42 -2.11 22.47
N LEU A 839 -10.44 -2.10 21.56
CA LEU A 839 -9.85 -0.91 20.95
C LEU A 839 -10.08 -0.92 19.45
N ALA A 840 -10.40 0.22 18.87
CA ALA A 840 -10.39 0.47 17.44
C ALA A 840 -9.03 1.05 17.03
N TYR A 841 -8.54 0.68 15.86
CA TYR A 841 -7.28 1.17 15.32
C TYR A 841 -7.47 1.79 13.94
N ALA A 842 -6.69 2.82 13.62
CA ALA A 842 -6.68 3.45 12.32
C ALA A 842 -5.29 3.99 11.98
N VAL A 843 -4.99 4.10 10.69
CA VAL A 843 -3.76 4.72 10.18
C VAL A 843 -4.12 6.09 9.60
N THR A 844 -3.35 7.11 9.91
CA THR A 844 -3.56 8.48 9.39
C THR A 844 -3.16 8.58 7.90
N PRO A 845 -3.70 9.56 7.16
CA PRO A 845 -4.71 10.55 7.54
C PRO A 845 -6.13 9.98 7.57
N LEU A 846 -6.99 10.50 8.44
CA LEU A 846 -8.39 10.07 8.60
C LEU A 846 -9.36 11.00 7.86
N THR A 847 -10.51 10.41 7.43
CA THR A 847 -11.69 11.18 7.03
C THR A 847 -12.63 11.38 8.22
N ASP A 848 -13.60 12.27 8.09
CA ASP A 848 -14.69 12.47 9.07
C ASP A 848 -15.49 11.19 9.31
N VAL A 849 -15.74 10.41 8.24
CA VAL A 849 -16.36 9.08 8.35
C VAL A 849 -15.46 8.11 9.11
N ASP A 850 -14.15 8.09 8.82
CA ASP A 850 -13.19 7.23 9.54
C ASP A 850 -13.17 7.54 11.05
N VAL A 851 -13.19 8.81 11.42
CA VAL A 851 -13.23 9.26 12.83
C VAL A 851 -14.52 8.77 13.51
N SER A 852 -15.66 8.97 12.87
CA SER A 852 -16.97 8.55 13.37
C SER A 852 -17.09 7.03 13.52
N GLU A 853 -16.61 6.26 12.52
CA GLU A 853 -16.56 4.81 12.60
C GLU A 853 -15.64 4.33 13.72
N MET A 854 -14.48 4.98 13.91
CA MET A 854 -13.53 4.62 14.94
C MET A 854 -14.11 4.77 16.35
N VAL A 855 -14.90 5.84 16.59
CA VAL A 855 -15.60 6.05 17.87
C VAL A 855 -16.67 5.00 18.10
N ARG A 856 -17.33 4.48 17.07
CA ARG A 856 -18.42 3.49 17.16
C ARG A 856 -17.94 2.03 17.20
N ALA A 857 -16.72 1.75 16.75
CA ALA A 857 -16.22 0.38 16.58
C ALA A 857 -16.03 -0.42 17.88
N PRO A 858 -15.56 0.14 19.01
CA PRO A 858 -15.49 -0.61 20.27
C PRO A 858 -16.89 -1.04 20.73
N ARG A 859 -17.02 -2.29 21.20
CA ARG A 859 -18.30 -2.81 21.71
C ARG A 859 -18.83 -2.01 22.91
N SER A 860 -17.92 -1.53 23.74
CA SER A 860 -18.22 -0.69 24.90
C SER A 860 -18.68 0.72 24.52
N SER A 861 -18.49 1.17 23.28
CA SER A 861 -18.86 2.52 22.81
C SER A 861 -20.36 2.82 22.91
N ALA A 862 -21.23 1.81 23.01
CA ALA A 862 -22.67 1.99 23.26
C ALA A 862 -22.95 2.92 24.47
N ARG A 863 -22.04 2.99 25.44
CA ARG A 863 -22.14 3.90 26.61
C ARG A 863 -22.08 5.39 26.21
N LEU A 864 -21.51 5.73 25.09
CA LEU A 864 -21.43 7.11 24.56
C LEU A 864 -22.76 7.56 23.91
N PHE A 865 -23.57 6.61 23.43
CA PHE A 865 -24.77 6.85 22.65
C PHE A 865 -26.11 6.68 23.43
N GLY A 866 -26.05 6.61 24.74
CA GLY A 866 -27.23 6.48 25.59
C GLY A 866 -27.60 5.01 25.92
N TYR A 867 -26.83 4.42 26.82
CA TYR A 867 -27.03 3.03 27.26
C TYR A 867 -27.68 2.93 28.62
N ARG A 868 -28.75 2.11 28.74
CA ARG A 868 -29.49 1.82 30.00
C ARG A 868 -29.95 3.08 30.75
N GLY A 869 -30.49 4.08 30.04
CA GLY A 869 -31.07 5.28 30.66
C GLY A 869 -30.04 6.41 30.93
N VAL A 870 -28.76 6.20 30.60
CA VAL A 870 -27.79 7.31 30.58
C VAL A 870 -28.02 8.15 29.32
N PRO A 871 -28.07 9.50 29.39
CA PRO A 871 -28.25 10.33 28.23
C PRO A 871 -27.06 10.17 27.24
N PRO A 872 -27.28 10.41 25.93
CA PRO A 872 -26.19 10.44 24.97
C PRO A 872 -25.21 11.58 25.32
N LEU A 873 -23.91 11.30 25.13
CA LEU A 873 -22.84 12.21 25.44
C LEU A 873 -22.41 13.02 24.21
N ASP A 874 -21.55 14.02 24.38
CA ASP A 874 -21.05 14.89 23.30
C ASP A 874 -19.99 14.16 22.46
N VAL A 875 -20.46 13.22 21.63
CA VAL A 875 -19.63 12.45 20.73
C VAL A 875 -18.93 13.35 19.72
N ALA A 876 -19.55 14.46 19.29
CA ALA A 876 -18.96 15.39 18.35
C ALA A 876 -17.69 16.07 18.90
N ALA A 877 -17.70 16.44 20.19
CA ALA A 877 -16.50 16.97 20.84
C ALA A 877 -15.37 15.91 20.93
N LEU A 878 -15.72 14.64 21.17
CA LEU A 878 -14.74 13.54 21.15
C LEU A 878 -14.17 13.31 19.74
N GLU A 879 -15.01 13.32 18.71
CA GLU A 879 -14.62 13.19 17.31
C GLU A 879 -13.68 14.34 16.90
N ASP A 880 -13.89 15.58 17.37
CA ASP A 880 -12.99 16.72 17.13
C ASP A 880 -11.61 16.51 17.79
N VAL A 881 -11.57 16.02 19.03
CA VAL A 881 -10.28 15.70 19.68
C VAL A 881 -9.52 14.62 18.91
N LEU A 882 -10.21 13.55 18.48
CA LEU A 882 -9.60 12.47 17.71
C LEU A 882 -9.10 12.95 16.34
N ALA A 883 -9.85 13.82 15.66
CA ALA A 883 -9.45 14.45 14.40
C ALA A 883 -8.18 15.31 14.56
N ARG A 884 -8.09 16.11 15.62
CA ARG A 884 -6.91 16.93 15.94
C ARG A 884 -5.67 16.10 16.22
N VAL A 885 -5.83 15.01 16.99
CA VAL A 885 -4.73 14.05 17.26
C VAL A 885 -4.30 13.37 15.97
N SER A 886 -5.23 13.01 15.08
CA SER A 886 -4.94 12.41 13.77
C SER A 886 -4.06 13.34 12.91
N VAL A 887 -4.45 14.61 12.80
CA VAL A 887 -3.68 15.60 12.01
C VAL A 887 -2.32 15.86 12.64
N LEU A 888 -2.26 16.01 13.98
CA LEU A 888 -1.00 16.24 14.68
C LEU A 888 -0.02 15.08 14.47
N ALA A 889 -0.49 13.84 14.56
CA ALA A 889 0.33 12.65 14.37
C ALA A 889 0.78 12.47 12.91
N ASP A 890 -0.08 12.83 11.93
CA ASP A 890 0.29 12.77 10.52
C ASP A 890 1.33 13.81 10.11
N ASP A 891 1.16 15.03 10.62
CA ASP A 891 2.03 16.17 10.31
C ASP A 891 3.38 16.14 11.04
N LEU A 892 3.48 15.46 12.19
CA LEU A 892 4.69 15.44 13.04
C LEU A 892 5.33 14.05 13.11
N PRO A 893 6.20 13.68 12.17
CA PRO A 893 6.92 12.40 12.21
C PRO A 893 7.87 12.29 13.42
N GLU A 894 8.22 13.40 14.06
CA GLU A 894 8.99 13.47 15.30
C GLU A 894 8.18 13.04 16.53
N LEU A 895 6.83 12.99 16.45
CA LEU A 895 5.95 12.53 17.51
C LEU A 895 5.87 10.99 17.50
N LEU A 896 6.70 10.35 18.31
CA LEU A 896 6.82 8.89 18.35
C LEU A 896 5.65 8.21 19.06
N ALA A 897 5.11 8.87 20.11
CA ALA A 897 3.93 8.38 20.81
C ALA A 897 3.20 9.55 21.49
N LEU A 898 1.89 9.43 21.54
CA LEU A 898 0.99 10.34 22.27
C LEU A 898 -0.13 9.50 22.88
N GLU A 899 -0.41 9.68 24.16
CA GLU A 899 -1.55 9.08 24.83
C GLU A 899 -2.32 10.15 25.59
N LEU A 900 -3.63 10.26 25.32
CA LEU A 900 -4.59 11.04 26.06
C LEU A 900 -5.39 10.07 26.92
N ASN A 901 -5.17 10.08 28.24
CA ASN A 901 -5.75 9.12 29.17
C ASN A 901 -5.90 9.69 30.59
N PRO A 902 -7.13 9.84 31.11
CA PRO A 902 -8.39 9.69 30.39
C PRO A 902 -8.82 10.95 29.60
N VAL A 903 -9.67 10.75 28.60
CA VAL A 903 -10.51 11.78 27.99
C VAL A 903 -11.93 11.52 28.44
N VAL A 904 -12.48 12.41 29.27
CA VAL A 904 -13.85 12.27 29.82
C VAL A 904 -14.82 12.95 28.86
N VAL A 905 -15.73 12.14 28.30
CA VAL A 905 -16.82 12.64 27.45
C VAL A 905 -18.05 12.85 28.31
N ALA A 906 -18.49 14.10 28.42
CA ALA A 906 -19.66 14.50 29.18
C ALA A 906 -20.88 14.76 28.27
N GLU A 907 -22.02 15.13 28.81
CA GLU A 907 -23.17 15.58 28.01
C GLU A 907 -22.87 16.81 27.16
N ARG A 908 -21.88 17.60 27.56
CA ARG A 908 -21.33 18.73 26.81
C ARG A 908 -19.82 18.73 26.95
N GLY A 909 -19.12 18.58 25.83
CA GLY A 909 -17.67 18.63 25.71
C GLY A 909 -16.95 17.31 26.02
N ALA A 910 -15.70 17.27 25.58
CA ALA A 910 -14.73 16.22 25.88
C ALA A 910 -13.53 16.85 26.60
N TYR A 911 -13.15 16.30 27.76
CA TYR A 911 -12.17 16.88 28.68
C TYR A 911 -10.95 15.96 28.79
N VAL A 912 -9.79 16.45 28.38
CA VAL A 912 -8.52 15.70 28.51
C VAL A 912 -7.96 15.92 29.91
N LEU A 913 -7.92 14.88 30.73
CA LEU A 913 -7.44 14.96 32.11
C LEU A 913 -5.96 14.60 32.26
N GLY A 914 -5.43 13.81 31.33
CA GLY A 914 -4.03 13.41 31.35
C GLY A 914 -3.51 13.19 29.95
N ALA A 915 -2.25 13.54 29.74
CA ALA A 915 -1.58 13.33 28.48
C ALA A 915 -0.10 12.98 28.72
N THR A 916 0.45 12.12 27.86
CA THR A 916 1.89 11.82 27.78
C THR A 916 2.32 11.82 26.33
N ALA A 917 3.50 12.37 26.05
CA ALA A 917 4.06 12.38 24.71
C ALA A 917 5.55 12.01 24.71
N ARG A 918 5.97 11.33 23.67
CA ARG A 918 7.38 11.02 23.36
C ARG A 918 7.71 11.54 21.98
N VAL A 919 8.83 12.22 21.88
CA VAL A 919 9.35 12.74 20.62
C VAL A 919 10.74 12.20 20.35
N GLY A 920 11.18 12.23 19.10
CA GLY A 920 12.49 11.73 18.72
C GLY A 920 12.86 12.13 17.30
N THR A 921 14.04 11.71 16.86
CA THR A 921 14.48 11.97 15.49
C THR A 921 13.58 11.23 14.51
N ALA A 922 13.01 11.97 13.56
CA ALA A 922 12.11 11.40 12.57
C ALA A 922 12.78 10.30 11.74
N ALA A 923 12.20 9.10 11.78
CA ALA A 923 12.65 7.97 10.98
C ALA A 923 11.93 7.88 9.61
N ARG A 924 10.93 8.73 9.35
CA ARG A 924 10.19 8.72 8.10
C ARG A 924 10.98 9.37 6.97
N ALA A 925 11.19 8.64 5.88
CA ALA A 925 11.49 9.26 4.61
C ALA A 925 10.21 9.94 4.09
N ASP A 926 10.19 11.26 4.01
CA ASP A 926 9.10 12.02 3.40
C ASP A 926 9.02 11.71 1.89
N GLY A 927 7.83 11.39 1.42
CA GLY A 927 7.48 11.41 0.01
C GLY A 927 7.53 10.08 -0.75
N PRO A 928 7.37 10.15 -2.09
CA PRO A 928 7.20 9.00 -2.97
C PRO A 928 8.49 8.21 -3.21
N ARG A 929 9.52 8.38 -2.39
CA ARG A 929 10.83 7.75 -2.58
C ARG A 929 10.69 6.22 -2.46
N ARG A 930 11.01 5.51 -3.52
CA ARG A 930 11.40 4.10 -3.44
C ARG A 930 12.83 4.04 -2.89
N ALA A 931 12.97 4.04 -1.57
CA ALA A 931 14.25 3.68 -0.99
C ALA A 931 14.50 2.21 -1.29
N LEU A 932 15.67 1.88 -1.85
CA LEU A 932 16.14 0.51 -1.84
C LEU A 932 16.13 0.00 -0.39
N PRO A 933 15.64 -1.22 -0.11
CA PRO A 933 15.71 -1.76 1.24
C PRO A 933 17.17 -1.74 1.71
N ALA A 934 17.37 -1.10 2.88
CA ALA A 934 18.69 -0.94 3.50
C ALA A 934 19.33 -2.29 3.84
#